data_5e2e41c8cf991c672b802a7195252a8c
#
_entry.id   5e2e41c8cf991c672b802a7195252a8c
#
_cell.length_a   1.000
_cell.length_b   1.000
_cell.length_c   1.000
_cell.angle_alpha   90.00
_cell.angle_beta   90.00
_cell.angle_gamma   90.00
#
_symmetry.space_group_name_H-M   'P 1'
#
loop_
_entity.id
_entity.type
_entity.pdbx_description
1 polymer ?
#
loop_
_entity_poly.entity_id
_entity_poly.type
_entity_poly.pdbx_seq_one_letter_code
_entity_poly.pdbx_strand_id
1 'polypeptide(L)'
;MPNNIPNNRSCGSDMNALLIPEQSVAEGNSPFGHLFPCSRLTVMRSGSYSIRMISWTIQVVVTVSFVVSAYLLEPVHARPYDFPFASPFAATVVGTPKLLRAELPRKIPIEDFELTVFRDREVPDVLWYNKTLRYSLVAQDHPAPLIVVIAGTGASYNAANMQALQRVFYQAGLHVLSLSSPTHPNFIGAASTTGVPGHLLDDSRDLYRVMTLAWLQIKEEIEVTAFYLTGYSLGAAEAAHVSKLDDERGIFQFQKVLLINPPVSLYTSALAFDTMLADNIPGGLNNFQQFFDRVFHAFSAVYREGAFVNFGDDFLYAAYQDRQPSDSELAALIGLSFRLSAASMFFTSDVVTNAGLIKPKNLVLSNTDSLTDYYIVSSRVSFREYFDELFSPFFQTRYPSLTESGLVHSLSLRELDAYLRQTPKIGLVHNADDIILSPGELDYLRDVFGSRATIYPQGGHCGNLTHRDNMAYLVEYFSHREESSQDMPSHTTQTRDTLGTSALLSMKPYEQQAPPPMSEDAPVIPAKRPVSEIVRADIHYPIDVYDPLEGFNRGVYKFNAKFDEYVFLPVVAGYRAVMPDFFEDRISNFFSNVADIRNFLNALFQLKGEVALNTLGRFLVNSTFGLGGFFDHATPLGIPQQTEDFGQTLGHYGLGPGPYLVLPIFGPSGIRDTTGFVVDSAARFFYLFTPMGLDTNLAGSSAYTLTNSTDTRHQVSFRYYETGSPFEYDLVRLLYTKKRELDIAK
;
A
#
# COMPACT_ATOMS: atom_id res chain seq x y z
N MET A 1 12.96 60.28 1.18
CA MET A 1 12.64 61.41 0.26
C MET A 1 12.60 60.92 -1.15
N PRO A 2 11.71 61.43 -1.98
CA PRO A 2 10.31 61.03 -2.03
C PRO A 2 9.83 60.72 -3.48
N ASN A 3 8.59 60.22 -3.58
CA ASN A 3 7.53 60.50 -4.58
C ASN A 3 7.74 59.99 -6.03
N ASN A 4 6.79 59.37 -6.70
CA ASN A 4 5.41 59.79 -6.95
C ASN A 4 4.57 58.70 -7.55
N ILE A 5 3.33 58.57 -7.07
CA ILE A 5 2.16 58.02 -7.77
C ILE A 5 1.60 59.14 -8.67
N PRO A 6 0.91 58.87 -9.78
CA PRO A 6 -0.48 59.28 -9.80
C PRO A 6 -1.49 58.26 -10.32
N ASN A 7 -2.63 58.34 -9.64
CA ASN A 7 -3.98 57.95 -10.03
C ASN A 7 -4.48 58.61 -11.32
N ASN A 8 -5.41 57.93 -12.03
CA ASN A 8 -6.77 58.38 -12.37
C ASN A 8 -7.47 57.32 -13.22
N ARG A 9 -8.63 56.78 -12.74
CA ARG A 9 -10.02 57.17 -13.04
C ARG A 9 -10.33 57.17 -14.56
N SER A 10 -11.37 56.58 -15.11
CA SER A 10 -12.75 56.47 -14.66
C SER A 10 -13.62 55.71 -15.67
N CYS A 11 -14.67 55.06 -15.17
CA CYS A 11 -16.07 55.16 -15.62
C CYS A 11 -16.54 54.59 -16.96
N GLY A 12 -17.68 53.91 -16.83
CA GLY A 12 -18.81 53.83 -17.75
C GLY A 12 -19.26 52.39 -17.93
N SER A 13 -20.17 51.85 -17.13
CA SER A 13 -21.64 51.81 -17.27
C SER A 13 -22.11 51.31 -18.64
N ASP A 14 -22.84 50.20 -18.67
CA ASP A 14 -24.28 50.07 -18.87
C ASP A 14 -24.67 48.59 -18.94
N MET A 15 -25.46 48.13 -18.02
CA MET A 15 -26.83 47.62 -17.98
C MET A 15 -27.45 47.33 -19.36
N ASN A 16 -27.89 46.09 -19.56
CA ASN A 16 -29.31 45.82 -19.81
C ASN A 16 -29.70 44.36 -19.60
N ALA A 17 -30.66 44.24 -18.73
CA ALA A 17 -31.54 43.10 -18.48
C ALA A 17 -32.53 42.91 -19.63
N LEU A 18 -33.05 41.70 -19.76
CA LEU A 18 -34.42 41.41 -20.21
C LEU A 18 -34.64 39.88 -20.05
N LEU A 19 -35.37 39.47 -19.01
CA LEU A 19 -36.78 39.22 -18.91
C LEU A 19 -37.20 37.80 -19.33
N ILE A 20 -37.70 37.13 -18.30
CA ILE A 20 -38.54 35.92 -18.25
C ILE A 20 -39.92 36.27 -18.88
N PRO A 21 -40.70 35.29 -19.34
CA PRO A 21 -42.00 35.16 -18.69
C PRO A 21 -42.37 33.73 -18.26
N GLU A 22 -42.82 33.65 -17.03
CA GLU A 22 -43.81 32.67 -16.53
C GLU A 22 -45.15 32.83 -17.24
N GLN A 23 -45.89 31.75 -17.32
CA GLN A 23 -47.36 31.67 -17.08
C GLN A 23 -47.74 30.19 -17.07
N SER A 24 -48.17 29.65 -15.97
CA SER A 24 -49.40 29.71 -15.15
C SER A 24 -50.44 28.69 -15.58
N VAL A 25 -50.68 27.73 -14.68
CA VAL A 25 -51.91 27.39 -13.96
C VAL A 25 -53.13 26.92 -14.77
N ALA A 26 -53.62 25.72 -14.51
CA ALA A 26 -54.96 25.54 -14.02
C ALA A 26 -55.27 24.08 -13.60
N GLU A 27 -55.83 24.02 -12.45
CA GLU A 27 -56.46 22.94 -11.70
C GLU A 27 -57.63 22.31 -12.44
N GLY A 28 -58.05 21.11 -11.97
CA GLY A 28 -59.38 20.60 -12.26
C GLY A 28 -59.63 19.14 -11.83
N ASN A 29 -59.84 18.95 -10.55
CA ASN A 29 -60.82 18.06 -9.89
C ASN A 29 -61.25 16.73 -10.49
N SER A 30 -61.09 15.68 -9.67
CA SER A 30 -61.92 14.48 -9.52
C SER A 30 -63.40 14.81 -9.22
N PRO A 31 -64.38 13.93 -9.43
CA PRO A 31 -64.67 12.87 -8.48
C PRO A 31 -65.37 11.58 -9.00
N PHE A 32 -65.24 10.51 -8.22
CA PHE A 32 -66.17 9.41 -7.86
C PHE A 32 -67.36 9.04 -8.74
N GLY A 33 -67.57 7.70 -8.85
CA GLY A 33 -68.91 7.16 -8.82
C GLY A 33 -69.18 5.85 -9.58
N HIS A 34 -69.16 4.77 -8.85
CA HIS A 34 -70.03 3.56 -8.85
C HIS A 34 -70.83 3.15 -10.09
N LEU A 35 -70.80 1.84 -10.38
CA LEU A 35 -71.91 0.89 -10.36
C LEU A 35 -71.88 -0.13 -11.51
N PHE A 36 -71.88 -1.40 -11.09
CA PHE A 36 -72.32 -2.54 -11.90
C PHE A 36 -73.77 -2.44 -12.25
N PRO A 37 -74.25 -3.14 -13.32
CA PRO A 37 -74.85 -4.43 -13.05
C PRO A 37 -74.66 -5.54 -14.12
N CYS A 38 -74.86 -6.75 -13.62
CA CYS A 38 -75.08 -8.01 -14.31
C CYS A 38 -76.18 -7.95 -15.44
N SER A 39 -76.02 -8.72 -16.52
CA SER A 39 -76.83 -9.91 -16.81
C SER A 39 -76.75 -10.38 -18.26
N ARG A 40 -76.78 -11.68 -18.34
CA ARG A 40 -77.35 -12.60 -19.38
C ARG A 40 -76.36 -13.23 -20.37
N LEU A 41 -76.20 -14.53 -20.09
CA LEU A 41 -75.90 -15.57 -21.04
C LEU A 41 -76.79 -15.54 -22.28
N THR A 42 -76.17 -15.74 -23.42
CA THR A 42 -76.84 -16.43 -24.55
C THR A 42 -75.80 -17.33 -25.24
N VAL A 43 -76.11 -18.62 -25.22
CA VAL A 43 -75.41 -19.70 -25.89
C VAL A 43 -75.67 -19.64 -27.37
N MET A 44 -74.72 -19.63 -28.27
CA MET A 44 -74.87 -20.22 -29.63
C MET A 44 -73.50 -20.68 -30.20
N ARG A 45 -73.45 -21.99 -30.36
CA ARG A 45 -72.85 -22.86 -31.42
C ARG A 45 -71.59 -22.43 -32.13
N SER A 46 -70.50 -23.19 -31.77
CA SER A 46 -69.69 -24.06 -32.61
C SER A 46 -69.24 -23.62 -34.02
N GLY A 47 -67.91 -23.62 -34.20
CA GLY A 47 -67.30 -24.03 -35.47
C GLY A 47 -66.27 -23.04 -36.02
N SER A 48 -65.07 -23.50 -36.12
CA SER A 48 -63.96 -22.99 -36.98
C SER A 48 -63.12 -21.78 -36.51
N TYR A 49 -63.16 -21.37 -35.27
CA TYR A 49 -62.21 -20.32 -34.78
C TYR A 49 -61.01 -20.85 -33.96
N SER A 50 -61.00 -22.11 -33.60
CA SER A 50 -59.99 -22.67 -32.71
C SER A 50 -58.59 -22.85 -33.34
N ILE A 51 -58.49 -23.10 -34.66
CA ILE A 51 -57.22 -23.35 -35.34
C ILE A 51 -56.48 -22.05 -35.63
N ARG A 52 -57.18 -20.98 -35.96
CA ARG A 52 -56.54 -19.67 -36.21
C ARG A 52 -56.07 -18.96 -34.95
N MET A 53 -56.75 -19.16 -33.80
CA MET A 53 -56.33 -18.59 -32.52
C MET A 53 -55.09 -19.29 -31.98
N ILE A 54 -54.98 -20.62 -32.11
CA ILE A 54 -53.81 -21.37 -31.69
C ILE A 54 -52.58 -21.02 -32.56
N SER A 55 -52.77 -20.84 -33.87
CA SER A 55 -51.71 -20.37 -34.79
C SER A 55 -51.25 -18.94 -34.45
N TRP A 56 -52.16 -18.06 -34.07
CA TRP A 56 -51.83 -16.67 -33.70
C TRP A 56 -51.15 -16.60 -32.32
N THR A 57 -51.57 -17.42 -31.35
CA THR A 57 -50.96 -17.49 -30.04
C THR A 57 -49.55 -18.09 -30.11
N ILE A 58 -49.34 -19.11 -30.92
CA ILE A 58 -48.00 -19.69 -31.15
C ILE A 58 -47.12 -18.66 -31.89
N GLN A 59 -47.62 -17.93 -32.88
CA GLN A 59 -46.88 -16.90 -33.58
C GLN A 59 -46.49 -15.72 -32.66
N VAL A 60 -47.41 -15.29 -31.79
CA VAL A 60 -47.14 -14.22 -30.80
C VAL A 60 -46.13 -14.71 -29.73
N VAL A 61 -46.26 -15.93 -29.22
CA VAL A 61 -45.30 -16.51 -28.25
C VAL A 61 -43.93 -16.69 -28.88
N VAL A 62 -43.84 -17.19 -30.12
CA VAL A 62 -42.55 -17.33 -30.83
C VAL A 62 -41.93 -15.96 -31.13
N THR A 63 -42.76 -14.97 -31.55
CA THR A 63 -42.27 -13.62 -31.83
C THR A 63 -41.83 -12.91 -30.55
N VAL A 64 -42.58 -13.03 -29.46
CA VAL A 64 -42.21 -12.48 -28.14
C VAL A 64 -40.94 -13.21 -27.59
N SER A 65 -40.85 -14.53 -27.74
CA SER A 65 -39.62 -15.28 -27.36
C SER A 65 -38.41 -14.86 -28.22
N PHE A 66 -38.60 -14.61 -29.53
CA PHE A 66 -37.52 -14.12 -30.39
C PHE A 66 -37.14 -12.67 -30.06
N VAL A 67 -38.10 -11.80 -29.74
CA VAL A 67 -37.85 -10.43 -29.32
C VAL A 67 -37.21 -10.39 -27.96
N VAL A 68 -37.66 -11.21 -27.00
CA VAL A 68 -37.05 -11.33 -25.68
C VAL A 68 -35.61 -11.96 -25.77
N SER A 69 -35.42 -12.96 -26.64
CA SER A 69 -34.09 -13.50 -26.92
C SER A 69 -33.18 -12.52 -27.66
N ALA A 70 -33.73 -11.66 -28.54
CA ALA A 70 -32.96 -10.61 -29.20
C ALA A 70 -32.62 -9.44 -28.24
N TYR A 71 -33.45 -9.17 -27.24
CA TYR A 71 -33.14 -8.21 -26.16
C TYR A 71 -32.20 -8.81 -25.09
N LEU A 72 -32.15 -10.14 -24.95
CA LEU A 72 -31.20 -10.83 -24.08
C LEU A 72 -29.86 -11.15 -24.76
N LEU A 73 -29.77 -10.97 -26.09
CA LEU A 73 -28.57 -10.99 -26.90
C LEU A 73 -28.20 -9.56 -27.34
N GLU A 74 -28.26 -8.59 -26.42
CA GLU A 74 -27.35 -7.44 -26.61
C GLU A 74 -25.95 -8.04 -26.68
N PRO A 75 -25.17 -7.75 -27.75
CA PRO A 75 -23.76 -8.06 -27.71
C PRO A 75 -23.27 -7.36 -26.43
N VAL A 76 -22.61 -8.10 -25.57
CA VAL A 76 -21.83 -7.54 -24.48
C VAL A 76 -20.83 -6.63 -25.22
N HIS A 77 -21.22 -5.38 -25.45
CA HIS A 77 -20.29 -4.35 -25.86
C HIS A 77 -19.32 -4.33 -24.70
N ALA A 78 -18.10 -4.81 -24.93
CA ALA A 78 -17.01 -4.64 -24.02
C ALA A 78 -17.07 -3.17 -23.61
N ARG A 79 -17.34 -2.90 -22.33
CA ARG A 79 -17.39 -1.53 -21.83
C ARG A 79 -16.08 -0.89 -22.24
N PRO A 80 -16.07 0.30 -22.85
CA PRO A 80 -14.81 0.95 -23.15
C PRO A 80 -14.04 1.07 -21.86
N TYR A 81 -12.75 0.78 -21.88
CA TYR A 81 -11.84 0.97 -20.74
C TYR A 81 -11.97 2.41 -20.25
N ASP A 82 -12.48 2.60 -19.04
CA ASP A 82 -12.92 3.89 -18.50
C ASP A 82 -11.96 4.48 -17.44
N PHE A 83 -10.66 4.18 -17.53
CA PHE A 83 -9.67 4.73 -16.63
C PHE A 83 -9.61 6.27 -16.78
N PRO A 84 -9.70 7.07 -15.67
CA PRO A 84 -10.09 8.47 -15.76
C PRO A 84 -8.93 9.45 -16.01
N PHE A 85 -7.67 9.00 -15.90
CA PHE A 85 -6.51 9.90 -16.01
C PHE A 85 -5.88 9.80 -17.39
N ALA A 86 -5.84 10.96 -18.10
CA ALA A 86 -5.07 11.10 -19.33
C ALA A 86 -3.56 11.32 -19.08
N SER A 87 -3.21 11.89 -17.91
CA SER A 87 -1.81 12.06 -17.50
C SER A 87 -1.30 10.75 -16.87
N PRO A 88 -0.19 10.18 -17.39
CA PRO A 88 0.41 8.98 -16.81
C PRO A 88 1.00 9.23 -15.41
N PHE A 89 1.42 10.46 -15.13
CA PHE A 89 1.89 10.84 -13.81
C PHE A 89 0.74 10.87 -12.80
N ALA A 90 -0.42 11.44 -13.18
CA ALA A 90 -1.62 11.41 -12.34
C ALA A 90 -2.09 9.98 -12.10
N ALA A 91 -2.11 9.15 -13.15
CA ALA A 91 -2.43 7.73 -13.05
C ALA A 91 -1.54 7.00 -12.03
N THR A 92 -0.22 7.25 -12.09
CA THR A 92 0.78 6.62 -11.20
C THR A 92 0.65 7.08 -9.75
N VAL A 93 0.42 8.39 -9.50
CA VAL A 93 0.36 8.95 -8.13
C VAL A 93 -0.96 8.64 -7.45
N VAL A 94 -2.08 8.79 -8.16
CA VAL A 94 -3.42 8.72 -7.59
C VAL A 94 -3.94 7.28 -7.57
N GLY A 95 -3.52 6.47 -8.54
CA GLY A 95 -4.01 5.12 -8.72
C GLY A 95 -5.47 5.07 -9.19
N THR A 96 -6.14 3.96 -8.95
CA THR A 96 -7.52 3.76 -9.37
C THR A 96 -8.50 4.39 -8.39
N PRO A 97 -9.40 5.32 -8.81
CA PRO A 97 -10.44 5.88 -7.96
C PRO A 97 -11.41 4.81 -7.44
N LYS A 98 -11.94 5.01 -6.23
CA LYS A 98 -12.79 4.04 -5.51
C LYS A 98 -13.94 3.47 -6.35
N LEU A 99 -14.61 4.30 -7.16
CA LEU A 99 -15.74 3.88 -7.99
C LEU A 99 -15.36 2.92 -9.13
N LEU A 100 -14.09 2.88 -9.50
CA LEU A 100 -13.57 2.06 -10.61
C LEU A 100 -12.76 0.85 -10.12
N ARG A 101 -12.57 0.73 -8.81
CA ARG A 101 -11.86 -0.42 -8.21
C ARG A 101 -12.70 -1.69 -8.30
N ALA A 102 -12.01 -2.80 -8.42
CA ALA A 102 -12.63 -4.11 -8.23
C ALA A 102 -13.20 -4.25 -6.82
N GLU A 103 -14.33 -4.92 -6.71
CA GLU A 103 -14.89 -5.31 -5.41
C GLU A 103 -14.12 -6.52 -4.89
N LEU A 104 -13.33 -6.30 -3.83
CA LEU A 104 -12.49 -7.32 -3.20
C LEU A 104 -13.02 -7.65 -1.80
N PRO A 105 -12.82 -8.88 -1.31
CA PRO A 105 -13.20 -9.26 0.04
C PRO A 105 -12.48 -8.37 1.07
N ARG A 106 -13.22 -7.89 2.06
CA ARG A 106 -12.68 -7.03 3.11
C ARG A 106 -11.71 -7.78 4.02
N LYS A 107 -12.02 -9.03 4.34
CA LYS A 107 -11.21 -9.91 5.18
C LYS A 107 -10.87 -11.19 4.41
N ILE A 108 -9.63 -11.60 4.48
CA ILE A 108 -9.10 -12.88 3.99
C ILE A 108 -8.21 -13.47 5.08
N PRO A 109 -8.05 -14.79 5.15
CA PRO A 109 -7.23 -15.45 6.17
C PRO A 109 -5.73 -15.28 5.84
N ILE A 110 -5.15 -14.13 6.23
CA ILE A 110 -3.72 -13.86 6.04
C ILE A 110 -2.97 -14.40 7.25
N GLU A 111 -1.97 -15.23 7.01
CA GLU A 111 -1.02 -15.69 8.00
C GLU A 111 0.38 -15.17 7.66
N ASP A 112 1.02 -14.55 8.64
CA ASP A 112 2.38 -14.02 8.53
C ASP A 112 3.37 -15.06 9.05
N PHE A 113 4.43 -15.30 8.28
CA PHE A 113 5.48 -16.27 8.60
C PHE A 113 6.84 -15.58 8.68
N GLU A 114 7.73 -16.19 9.45
CA GLU A 114 9.13 -15.84 9.48
C GLU A 114 9.99 -17.01 8.98
N LEU A 115 10.98 -16.70 8.16
CA LEU A 115 11.87 -17.65 7.53
C LEU A 115 13.33 -17.33 7.89
N THR A 116 14.05 -18.27 8.47
CA THR A 116 15.49 -18.21 8.63
C THR A 116 16.16 -18.73 7.35
N VAL A 117 16.60 -17.82 6.48
CA VAL A 117 17.24 -18.18 5.21
C VAL A 117 18.69 -18.66 5.41
N PHE A 118 19.42 -17.99 6.30
CA PHE A 118 20.79 -18.32 6.66
C PHE A 118 20.93 -18.45 8.17
N ARG A 119 21.29 -19.66 8.65
CA ARG A 119 21.35 -19.96 10.09
C ARG A 119 22.47 -19.22 10.82
N ASP A 120 23.60 -19.07 10.16
CA ASP A 120 24.83 -18.53 10.75
C ASP A 120 25.10 -17.06 10.36
N ARG A 121 24.10 -16.38 9.76
CA ARG A 121 24.24 -14.98 9.37
C ARG A 121 24.14 -14.08 10.59
N GLU A 122 25.20 -13.32 10.86
CA GLU A 122 25.17 -12.21 11.79
C GLU A 122 24.60 -10.97 11.09
N VAL A 123 23.55 -10.39 11.66
CA VAL A 123 22.93 -9.16 11.18
C VAL A 123 23.44 -8.01 12.03
N PRO A 124 23.91 -6.89 11.43
CA PRO A 124 24.34 -5.72 12.18
C PRO A 124 23.29 -5.27 13.20
N ASP A 125 23.71 -4.86 14.41
CA ASP A 125 22.78 -4.53 15.52
C ASP A 125 21.78 -3.43 15.15
N VAL A 126 22.17 -2.48 14.32
CA VAL A 126 21.28 -1.45 13.77
C VAL A 126 20.14 -2.02 12.92
N LEU A 127 20.29 -3.23 12.39
CA LEU A 127 19.30 -3.96 11.57
C LEU A 127 18.75 -5.21 12.28
N TRP A 128 18.79 -5.27 13.61
CA TRP A 128 18.44 -6.44 14.44
C TRP A 128 17.09 -7.10 14.09
N TYR A 129 16.12 -6.32 13.61
CA TYR A 129 14.78 -6.76 13.22
C TYR A 129 14.74 -7.42 11.82
N ASN A 130 15.82 -7.35 11.05
CA ASN A 130 15.98 -7.97 9.73
C ASN A 130 16.72 -9.33 9.78
N LYS A 131 16.66 -10.04 10.91
CA LYS A 131 17.31 -11.35 11.08
C LYS A 131 16.58 -12.46 10.34
N THR A 132 15.25 -12.41 10.32
CA THR A 132 14.38 -13.34 9.61
C THR A 132 13.69 -12.64 8.46
N LEU A 133 13.43 -13.36 7.38
CA LEU A 133 12.62 -12.87 6.27
C LEU A 133 11.16 -13.08 6.61
N ARG A 134 10.34 -12.03 6.45
CA ARG A 134 8.90 -12.12 6.60
C ARG A 134 8.22 -12.34 5.27
N TYR A 135 7.20 -13.21 5.27
CA TYR A 135 6.32 -13.45 4.13
C TYR A 135 4.91 -13.79 4.62
N SER A 136 3.93 -13.83 3.74
CA SER A 136 2.57 -14.24 4.11
C SER A 136 2.00 -15.30 3.19
N LEU A 137 1.10 -16.10 3.76
CA LEU A 137 0.26 -17.06 3.09
C LEU A 137 -1.20 -16.69 3.28
N VAL A 138 -1.98 -16.78 2.21
CA VAL A 138 -3.44 -16.78 2.25
C VAL A 138 -3.91 -18.11 1.71
N ALA A 139 -4.41 -18.98 2.58
CA ALA A 139 -4.77 -20.35 2.25
C ALA A 139 -6.27 -20.51 1.97
N GLN A 140 -6.62 -21.32 0.97
CA GLN A 140 -7.97 -21.88 0.79
C GLN A 140 -8.16 -23.05 1.74
N ASP A 141 -9.40 -23.37 2.05
CA ASP A 141 -9.79 -24.54 2.88
C ASP A 141 -9.98 -25.84 2.06
N HIS A 142 -9.58 -25.82 0.79
CA HIS A 142 -9.69 -26.93 -0.17
C HIS A 142 -8.46 -26.97 -1.07
N PRO A 143 -8.21 -28.11 -1.77
CA PRO A 143 -7.14 -28.21 -2.76
C PRO A 143 -7.25 -27.12 -3.84
N ALA A 144 -6.18 -26.35 -4.05
CA ALA A 144 -6.17 -25.22 -4.97
C ALA A 144 -4.77 -24.99 -5.58
N PRO A 145 -4.64 -24.27 -6.69
CA PRO A 145 -3.34 -23.83 -7.16
C PRO A 145 -2.72 -22.80 -6.20
N LEU A 146 -1.38 -22.80 -6.06
CA LEU A 146 -0.63 -21.81 -5.31
C LEU A 146 -0.01 -20.80 -6.27
N ILE A 147 -0.35 -19.53 -6.11
CA ILE A 147 0.31 -18.43 -6.80
C ILE A 147 1.34 -17.77 -5.89
N VAL A 148 2.57 -17.65 -6.39
CA VAL A 148 3.58 -16.82 -5.73
C VAL A 148 3.55 -15.41 -6.32
N VAL A 149 3.52 -14.39 -5.47
CA VAL A 149 3.47 -12.98 -5.84
C VAL A 149 4.74 -12.28 -5.35
N ILE A 150 5.49 -11.67 -6.27
CA ILE A 150 6.73 -10.93 -5.98
C ILE A 150 6.43 -9.43 -6.03
N ALA A 151 6.78 -8.72 -4.96
CA ALA A 151 6.56 -7.29 -4.84
C ALA A 151 7.49 -6.47 -5.75
N GLY A 152 7.06 -5.25 -6.13
CA GLY A 152 7.87 -4.27 -6.86
C GLY A 152 8.96 -3.62 -6.00
N THR A 153 9.76 -2.73 -6.59
CA THR A 153 10.92 -2.08 -5.97
C THR A 153 10.60 -1.52 -4.58
N GLY A 154 11.38 -1.91 -3.59
CA GLY A 154 11.27 -1.44 -2.21
C GLY A 154 10.03 -1.90 -1.45
N ALA A 155 9.10 -2.62 -2.08
CA ALA A 155 7.85 -3.02 -1.47
C ALA A 155 7.98 -4.29 -0.63
N SER A 156 7.26 -4.32 0.50
CA SER A 156 7.13 -5.48 1.36
C SER A 156 6.05 -6.45 0.84
N TYR A 157 6.07 -7.68 1.35
CA TYR A 157 5.08 -8.74 1.07
C TYR A 157 3.63 -8.34 1.41
N ASN A 158 3.42 -7.33 2.25
CA ASN A 158 2.13 -6.82 2.70
C ASN A 158 1.86 -5.36 2.30
N ALA A 159 2.61 -4.81 1.35
CA ALA A 159 2.35 -3.50 0.78
C ALA A 159 0.94 -3.42 0.15
N ALA A 160 0.37 -2.22 -0.01
CA ALA A 160 -1.01 -2.02 -0.47
C ALA A 160 -1.33 -2.79 -1.78
N ASN A 161 -0.45 -2.74 -2.77
CA ASN A 161 -0.60 -3.49 -4.02
C ASN A 161 -0.56 -5.01 -3.79
N MET A 162 0.31 -5.48 -2.88
CA MET A 162 0.38 -6.89 -2.51
C MET A 162 -0.91 -7.35 -1.84
N GLN A 163 -1.46 -6.56 -0.92
CA GLN A 163 -2.75 -6.87 -0.28
C GLN A 163 -3.91 -6.90 -1.28
N ALA A 164 -3.91 -6.04 -2.30
CA ALA A 164 -4.92 -6.07 -3.36
C ALA A 164 -4.80 -7.36 -4.20
N LEU A 165 -3.57 -7.76 -4.56
CA LEU A 165 -3.29 -9.01 -5.28
C LEU A 165 -3.62 -10.24 -4.44
N GLN A 166 -3.34 -10.24 -3.13
CA GLN A 166 -3.75 -11.31 -2.21
C GLN A 166 -5.27 -11.51 -2.23
N ARG A 167 -6.02 -10.41 -2.13
CA ARG A 167 -7.50 -10.47 -2.09
C ARG A 167 -8.09 -10.94 -3.40
N VAL A 168 -7.60 -10.47 -4.54
CA VAL A 168 -8.14 -10.88 -5.85
C VAL A 168 -7.83 -12.33 -6.16
N PHE A 169 -6.61 -12.81 -5.87
CA PHE A 169 -6.24 -14.21 -6.13
C PHE A 169 -6.91 -15.17 -5.14
N TYR A 170 -7.06 -14.77 -3.88
CA TYR A 170 -7.85 -15.54 -2.92
C TYR A 170 -9.31 -15.66 -3.36
N GLN A 171 -9.93 -14.56 -3.80
CA GLN A 171 -11.29 -14.54 -4.35
C GLN A 171 -11.41 -15.44 -5.61
N ALA A 172 -10.35 -15.55 -6.39
CA ALA A 172 -10.27 -16.44 -7.55
C ALA A 172 -10.07 -17.92 -7.18
N GLY A 173 -10.00 -18.28 -5.89
CA GLY A 173 -9.86 -19.64 -5.42
C GLY A 173 -8.41 -20.16 -5.41
N LEU A 174 -7.42 -19.28 -5.30
CA LEU A 174 -6.01 -19.64 -5.24
C LEU A 174 -5.48 -19.53 -3.81
N HIS A 175 -4.53 -20.41 -3.43
CA HIS A 175 -3.61 -20.10 -2.34
C HIS A 175 -2.66 -19.00 -2.80
N VAL A 176 -2.28 -18.06 -1.94
CA VAL A 176 -1.42 -16.93 -2.30
C VAL A 176 -0.23 -16.83 -1.36
N LEU A 177 0.98 -17.00 -1.88
CA LEU A 177 2.24 -16.78 -1.15
C LEU A 177 2.83 -15.45 -1.61
N SER A 178 3.01 -14.50 -0.69
CA SER A 178 3.48 -13.16 -1.00
C SER A 178 4.88 -12.92 -0.46
N LEU A 179 5.78 -12.42 -1.32
CA LEU A 179 7.18 -12.17 -1.02
C LEU A 179 7.54 -10.69 -1.21
N SER A 180 8.35 -10.16 -0.31
CA SER A 180 8.96 -8.84 -0.46
C SER A 180 9.93 -8.80 -1.64
N SER A 181 10.09 -7.62 -2.24
CA SER A 181 11.12 -7.37 -3.25
C SER A 181 12.53 -7.63 -2.69
N PRO A 182 13.47 -8.14 -3.50
CA PRO A 182 14.89 -8.18 -3.15
C PRO A 182 15.50 -6.84 -2.77
N THR A 183 14.91 -5.73 -3.24
CA THR A 183 15.32 -4.37 -2.88
C THR A 183 14.75 -3.89 -1.54
N HIS A 184 13.87 -4.66 -0.91
CA HIS A 184 13.32 -4.33 0.40
C HIS A 184 14.37 -4.60 1.51
N PRO A 185 14.56 -3.70 2.49
CA PRO A 185 15.60 -3.84 3.51
C PRO A 185 15.56 -5.16 4.29
N ASN A 186 14.37 -5.69 4.58
CA ASN A 186 14.25 -7.00 5.24
C ASN A 186 14.78 -8.14 4.35
N PHE A 187 14.56 -8.10 3.03
CA PHE A 187 15.10 -9.10 2.11
C PHE A 187 16.64 -8.96 2.01
N ILE A 188 17.15 -7.74 1.91
CA ILE A 188 18.61 -7.47 1.85
C ILE A 188 19.30 -8.06 3.08
N GLY A 189 18.78 -7.77 4.28
CA GLY A 189 19.36 -8.24 5.55
C GLY A 189 19.24 -9.75 5.73
N ALA A 190 18.07 -10.33 5.50
CA ALA A 190 17.75 -11.70 5.84
C ALA A 190 18.07 -12.73 4.74
N ALA A 191 17.91 -12.35 3.46
CA ALA A 191 17.83 -13.32 2.35
C ALA A 191 18.83 -13.08 1.20
N SER A 192 19.29 -11.84 0.97
CA SER A 192 20.21 -11.53 -0.12
C SER A 192 21.58 -12.18 0.10
N THR A 193 22.13 -12.82 -0.93
CA THR A 193 23.51 -13.36 -0.92
C THR A 193 24.55 -12.31 -1.24
N THR A 194 24.15 -11.21 -1.88
CA THR A 194 25.06 -10.14 -2.28
C THR A 194 25.05 -8.96 -1.31
N GLY A 195 23.90 -8.69 -0.67
CA GLY A 195 23.67 -7.46 0.08
C GLY A 195 23.57 -6.21 -0.81
N VAL A 196 23.72 -6.35 -2.14
CA VAL A 196 23.67 -5.29 -3.15
C VAL A 196 22.57 -5.64 -4.16
N PRO A 197 21.32 -5.24 -3.91
CA PRO A 197 20.18 -5.63 -4.74
C PRO A 197 20.16 -4.89 -6.08
N GLY A 198 19.42 -5.44 -7.04
CA GLY A 198 19.22 -4.91 -8.38
C GLY A 198 19.86 -5.75 -9.49
N HIS A 199 20.67 -6.77 -9.17
CA HIS A 199 21.18 -7.69 -10.17
C HIS A 199 20.19 -8.83 -10.39
N LEU A 200 19.35 -8.71 -11.45
CA LEU A 200 18.18 -9.56 -11.68
C LEU A 200 18.45 -11.06 -11.53
N LEU A 201 19.60 -11.55 -12.01
CA LEU A 201 19.92 -12.98 -11.91
C LEU A 201 20.24 -13.42 -10.49
N ASP A 202 21.05 -12.64 -9.73
CA ASP A 202 21.39 -13.00 -8.35
C ASP A 202 20.20 -12.83 -7.43
N ASP A 203 19.42 -11.77 -7.59
CA ASP A 203 18.20 -11.50 -6.82
C ASP A 203 17.15 -12.61 -7.08
N SER A 204 17.00 -13.04 -8.34
CA SER A 204 16.09 -14.14 -8.69
C SER A 204 16.54 -15.51 -8.15
N ARG A 205 17.85 -15.74 -8.01
CA ARG A 205 18.38 -16.94 -7.33
C ARG A 205 18.05 -16.93 -5.84
N ASP A 206 18.15 -15.76 -5.21
CA ASP A 206 17.81 -15.60 -3.80
C ASP A 206 16.30 -15.74 -3.59
N LEU A 207 15.46 -15.15 -4.47
CA LEU A 207 14.00 -15.35 -4.48
C LEU A 207 13.65 -16.84 -4.63
N TYR A 208 14.25 -17.53 -5.58
CA TYR A 208 13.98 -18.95 -5.81
C TYR A 208 14.33 -19.81 -4.57
N ARG A 209 15.43 -19.48 -3.88
CA ARG A 209 15.80 -20.09 -2.60
C ARG A 209 14.74 -19.83 -1.52
N VAL A 210 14.34 -18.58 -1.37
CA VAL A 210 13.29 -18.16 -0.42
C VAL A 210 12.00 -18.91 -0.70
N MET A 211 11.55 -18.94 -1.96
CA MET A 211 10.35 -19.65 -2.39
C MET A 211 10.42 -21.14 -2.03
N THR A 212 11.56 -21.76 -2.28
CA THR A 212 11.78 -23.19 -1.93
C THR A 212 11.69 -23.43 -0.43
N LEU A 213 12.32 -22.59 0.38
CA LEU A 213 12.30 -22.71 1.84
C LEU A 213 10.90 -22.41 2.41
N ALA A 214 10.22 -21.39 1.89
CA ALA A 214 8.84 -21.07 2.26
C ALA A 214 7.90 -22.23 1.91
N TRP A 215 8.03 -22.80 0.72
CA TRP A 215 7.26 -23.97 0.32
C TRP A 215 7.50 -25.16 1.26
N LEU A 216 8.74 -25.45 1.60
CA LEU A 216 9.06 -26.53 2.56
C LEU A 216 8.46 -26.31 3.94
N GLN A 217 8.26 -25.05 4.35
CA GLN A 217 7.64 -24.71 5.63
C GLN A 217 6.13 -24.94 5.62
N ILE A 218 5.43 -24.63 4.49
CA ILE A 218 3.96 -24.62 4.43
C ILE A 218 3.33 -25.84 3.71
N LYS A 219 4.11 -26.68 3.05
CA LYS A 219 3.62 -27.79 2.19
C LYS A 219 2.78 -28.85 2.90
N GLU A 220 2.88 -28.96 4.23
CA GLU A 220 2.07 -29.86 5.04
C GLU A 220 0.75 -29.20 5.52
N GLU A 221 0.60 -27.89 5.32
CA GLU A 221 -0.55 -27.11 5.77
C GLU A 221 -1.60 -26.90 4.67
N ILE A 222 -1.19 -26.98 3.38
CA ILE A 222 -2.07 -26.73 2.24
C ILE A 222 -1.88 -27.81 1.15
N GLU A 223 -2.96 -28.13 0.44
CA GLU A 223 -2.92 -29.04 -0.70
C GLU A 223 -2.86 -28.27 -2.02
N VAL A 224 -1.71 -28.31 -2.71
CA VAL A 224 -1.44 -27.55 -3.94
C VAL A 224 -1.65 -28.38 -5.18
N THR A 225 -2.51 -27.93 -6.09
CA THR A 225 -2.83 -28.63 -7.34
C THR A 225 -1.97 -28.19 -8.53
N ALA A 226 -1.46 -26.95 -8.50
CA ALA A 226 -0.58 -26.37 -9.52
C ALA A 226 0.20 -25.18 -8.92
N PHE A 227 1.31 -24.80 -9.54
CA PHE A 227 2.07 -23.61 -9.16
C PHE A 227 1.97 -22.55 -10.25
N TYR A 228 1.68 -21.31 -9.81
CA TYR A 228 1.65 -20.10 -10.63
C TYR A 228 2.60 -19.05 -10.07
N LEU A 229 3.03 -18.11 -10.93
CA LEU A 229 3.96 -17.05 -10.56
C LEU A 229 3.50 -15.73 -11.14
N THR A 230 3.59 -14.68 -10.35
CA THR A 230 3.40 -13.31 -10.80
C THR A 230 4.24 -12.33 -9.99
N GLY A 231 4.37 -11.13 -10.49
CA GLY A 231 4.96 -10.01 -9.81
C GLY A 231 4.58 -8.72 -10.53
N TYR A 232 4.74 -7.59 -9.87
CA TYR A 232 4.50 -6.30 -10.50
C TYR A 232 5.76 -5.42 -10.48
N SER A 233 5.92 -4.55 -11.49
CA SER A 233 7.09 -3.68 -11.64
C SER A 233 8.39 -4.51 -11.65
N LEU A 234 9.38 -4.21 -10.81
CA LEU A 234 10.60 -5.00 -10.65
C LEU A 234 10.31 -6.48 -10.39
N GLY A 235 9.34 -6.79 -9.51
CA GLY A 235 8.96 -8.16 -9.20
C GLY A 235 8.46 -8.95 -10.42
N ALA A 236 7.94 -8.27 -11.44
CA ALA A 236 7.58 -8.90 -12.71
C ALA A 236 8.82 -9.27 -13.54
N ALA A 237 9.83 -8.40 -13.59
CA ALA A 237 11.10 -8.74 -14.25
C ALA A 237 11.80 -9.92 -13.56
N GLU A 238 11.78 -9.94 -12.22
CA GLU A 238 12.31 -11.05 -11.43
C GLU A 238 11.51 -12.34 -11.63
N ALA A 239 10.17 -12.26 -11.75
CA ALA A 239 9.34 -13.42 -12.04
C ALA A 239 9.71 -14.08 -13.39
N ALA A 240 10.11 -13.30 -14.39
CA ALA A 240 10.62 -13.85 -15.66
C ALA A 240 11.92 -14.64 -15.47
N HIS A 241 12.87 -14.13 -14.70
CA HIS A 241 14.13 -14.82 -14.38
C HIS A 241 13.89 -16.04 -13.48
N VAL A 242 13.01 -15.94 -12.47
CA VAL A 242 12.60 -17.06 -11.61
C VAL A 242 11.94 -18.17 -12.42
N SER A 243 11.08 -17.84 -13.38
CA SER A 243 10.46 -18.81 -14.28
C SER A 243 11.50 -19.60 -15.09
N LYS A 244 12.53 -18.92 -15.62
CA LYS A 244 13.63 -19.58 -16.32
C LYS A 244 14.45 -20.49 -15.40
N LEU A 245 14.76 -20.02 -14.18
CA LEU A 245 15.46 -20.82 -13.18
C LEU A 245 14.65 -22.08 -12.80
N ASP A 246 13.34 -21.96 -12.72
CA ASP A 246 12.48 -23.09 -12.40
C ASP A 246 12.43 -24.12 -13.54
N ASP A 247 12.43 -23.67 -14.80
CA ASP A 247 12.52 -24.60 -15.95
C ASP A 247 13.85 -25.41 -15.94
N GLU A 248 14.92 -24.82 -15.41
CA GLU A 248 16.21 -25.51 -15.24
C GLU A 248 16.25 -26.45 -14.03
N ARG A 249 15.54 -26.12 -12.95
CA ARG A 249 15.61 -26.80 -11.63
C ARG A 249 14.44 -27.72 -11.33
N GLY A 250 13.23 -27.36 -11.80
CA GLY A 250 12.02 -28.21 -11.79
C GLY A 250 11.38 -28.38 -10.42
N ILE A 251 11.54 -27.45 -9.46
CA ILE A 251 10.93 -27.59 -8.12
C ILE A 251 9.43 -27.29 -8.17
N PHE A 252 9.04 -26.14 -8.76
CA PHE A 252 7.66 -25.68 -8.83
C PHE A 252 6.98 -26.07 -10.14
N GLN A 253 7.71 -26.10 -11.24
CA GLN A 253 7.18 -26.36 -12.59
C GLN A 253 5.99 -25.45 -12.89
N PHE A 254 6.21 -24.13 -12.78
CA PHE A 254 5.17 -23.13 -12.98
C PHE A 254 4.42 -23.34 -14.28
N GLN A 255 3.09 -23.50 -14.18
CA GLN A 255 2.22 -23.69 -15.35
C GLN A 255 1.84 -22.36 -16.00
N LYS A 256 1.71 -21.30 -15.20
CA LYS A 256 1.38 -19.95 -15.66
C LYS A 256 2.24 -18.92 -14.96
N VAL A 257 2.69 -17.92 -15.71
CA VAL A 257 3.48 -16.79 -15.24
C VAL A 257 2.91 -15.52 -15.84
N LEU A 258 2.58 -14.51 -15.05
CA LEU A 258 2.09 -13.23 -15.54
C LEU A 258 2.98 -12.09 -15.05
N LEU A 259 3.49 -11.32 -16.00
CA LEU A 259 4.31 -10.14 -15.73
C LEU A 259 3.45 -8.90 -15.73
N ILE A 260 3.37 -8.19 -14.60
CA ILE A 260 2.53 -6.99 -14.44
C ILE A 260 3.43 -5.75 -14.48
N ASN A 261 3.31 -4.92 -15.51
CA ASN A 261 4.09 -3.69 -15.71
C ASN A 261 5.60 -3.85 -15.47
N PRO A 262 6.29 -4.86 -16.05
CA PRO A 262 7.72 -5.01 -15.86
C PRO A 262 8.51 -3.87 -16.53
N PRO A 263 9.65 -3.42 -15.93
CA PRO A 263 10.64 -2.67 -16.67
C PRO A 263 11.27 -3.56 -17.76
N VAL A 264 11.55 -3.01 -18.94
CA VAL A 264 12.37 -3.72 -19.94
C VAL A 264 13.83 -3.64 -19.53
N SER A 265 14.31 -2.47 -19.12
CA SER A 265 15.65 -2.27 -18.56
C SER A 265 15.51 -1.62 -17.17
N LEU A 266 15.88 -2.35 -16.13
CA LEU A 266 15.87 -1.81 -14.76
C LEU A 266 16.74 -0.56 -14.65
N TYR A 267 17.90 -0.54 -15.31
CA TYR A 267 18.81 0.59 -15.29
C TYR A 267 18.18 1.86 -15.84
N THR A 268 17.60 1.82 -17.04
CA THR A 268 16.97 3.01 -17.64
C THR A 268 15.72 3.45 -16.90
N SER A 269 14.94 2.51 -16.38
CA SER A 269 13.77 2.81 -15.56
C SER A 269 14.14 3.49 -14.22
N ALA A 270 15.21 3.05 -13.57
CA ALA A 270 15.70 3.69 -12.35
C ALA A 270 16.22 5.11 -12.64
N LEU A 271 16.94 5.33 -13.73
CA LEU A 271 17.37 6.66 -14.14
C LEU A 271 16.20 7.59 -14.50
N ALA A 272 15.09 7.05 -15.04
CA ALA A 272 13.90 7.85 -15.31
C ALA A 272 13.35 8.49 -14.04
N PHE A 273 13.34 7.78 -12.91
CA PHE A 273 12.93 8.34 -11.61
C PHE A 273 13.90 9.42 -11.11
N ASP A 274 15.21 9.25 -11.29
CA ASP A 274 16.18 10.30 -10.97
C ASP A 274 15.94 11.57 -11.78
N THR A 275 15.66 11.42 -13.08
CA THR A 275 15.35 12.51 -14.00
C THR A 275 14.02 13.20 -13.63
N MET A 276 12.97 12.42 -13.31
CA MET A 276 11.70 12.96 -12.85
C MET A 276 11.88 13.87 -11.62
N LEU A 277 12.76 13.50 -10.69
CA LEU A 277 13.07 14.35 -9.55
C LEU A 277 13.90 15.56 -9.92
N ALA A 278 15.03 15.34 -10.60
CA ALA A 278 16.04 16.39 -10.84
C ALA A 278 15.54 17.51 -11.75
N ASP A 279 14.80 17.16 -12.80
CA ASP A 279 14.36 18.11 -13.83
C ASP A 279 13.09 18.88 -13.44
N ASN A 280 12.32 18.37 -12.45
CA ASN A 280 11.01 18.93 -12.11
C ASN A 280 10.97 19.64 -10.74
N ILE A 281 12.06 19.68 -9.99
CA ILE A 281 12.15 20.54 -8.80
C ILE A 281 12.44 21.98 -9.24
N PRO A 282 11.56 22.96 -8.95
CA PRO A 282 11.81 24.35 -9.26
C PRO A 282 13.09 24.87 -8.62
N GLY A 283 14.07 25.27 -9.42
CA GLY A 283 15.41 25.68 -8.97
C GLY A 283 16.40 24.53 -8.71
N GLY A 284 16.05 23.29 -9.12
CA GLY A 284 16.89 22.11 -9.06
C GLY A 284 16.99 21.47 -7.67
N LEU A 285 17.82 20.44 -7.55
CA LEU A 285 17.98 19.64 -6.33
C LEU A 285 18.46 20.43 -5.10
N ASN A 286 19.07 21.60 -5.27
CA ASN A 286 19.41 22.49 -4.15
C ASN A 286 18.17 22.99 -3.40
N ASN A 287 17.02 23.02 -4.08
CA ASN A 287 15.73 23.42 -3.50
C ASN A 287 14.89 22.21 -3.05
N PHE A 288 15.47 21.02 -2.98
CA PHE A 288 14.78 19.79 -2.56
C PHE A 288 13.99 19.97 -1.27
N GLN A 289 14.60 20.61 -0.27
CA GLN A 289 13.97 20.88 1.02
C GLN A 289 12.72 21.75 0.88
N GLN A 290 12.84 22.86 0.17
CA GLN A 290 11.70 23.79 -0.03
C GLN A 290 10.58 23.14 -0.87
N PHE A 291 10.94 22.26 -1.79
CA PHE A 291 9.96 21.50 -2.56
C PHE A 291 9.20 20.51 -1.66
N PHE A 292 9.92 19.77 -0.82
CA PHE A 292 9.32 18.87 0.16
C PHE A 292 8.35 19.60 1.11
N ASP A 293 8.75 20.74 1.65
CA ASP A 293 7.89 21.55 2.52
C ASP A 293 6.63 22.03 1.81
N ARG A 294 6.72 22.48 0.54
CA ARG A 294 5.55 22.90 -0.24
C ARG A 294 4.58 21.76 -0.48
N VAL A 295 5.09 20.58 -0.84
CA VAL A 295 4.29 19.38 -1.04
C VAL A 295 3.55 19.03 0.25
N PHE A 296 4.28 19.03 1.37
CA PHE A 296 3.70 18.74 2.66
C PHE A 296 2.63 19.75 3.07
N HIS A 297 2.87 21.05 2.83
CA HIS A 297 1.87 22.09 3.08
C HIS A 297 0.62 21.94 2.20
N ALA A 298 0.77 21.56 0.94
CA ALA A 298 -0.34 21.30 0.05
C ALA A 298 -1.23 20.14 0.55
N PHE A 299 -0.63 19.02 0.92
CA PHE A 299 -1.35 17.90 1.53
C PHE A 299 -2.00 18.27 2.87
N SER A 300 -1.33 19.10 3.66
CA SER A 300 -1.85 19.57 4.94
C SER A 300 -3.13 20.39 4.81
N ALA A 301 -3.25 21.21 3.74
CA ALA A 301 -4.46 21.98 3.49
C ALA A 301 -5.66 21.05 3.19
N VAL A 302 -5.49 20.07 2.29
CA VAL A 302 -6.55 19.09 1.97
C VAL A 302 -6.94 18.26 3.19
N TYR A 303 -5.96 17.85 4.02
CA TYR A 303 -6.23 17.12 5.26
C TYR A 303 -7.08 17.93 6.25
N ARG A 304 -6.83 19.25 6.36
CA ARG A 304 -7.60 20.13 7.25
C ARG A 304 -9.02 20.37 6.78
N GLU A 305 -9.23 20.49 5.48
CA GLU A 305 -10.54 20.77 4.87
C GLU A 305 -11.43 19.52 4.75
N GLY A 306 -10.82 18.32 4.73
CA GLY A 306 -11.51 17.05 4.57
C GLY A 306 -11.76 16.29 5.89
N ALA A 307 -12.70 15.34 5.84
CA ALA A 307 -12.98 14.41 6.94
C ALA A 307 -12.05 13.17 6.91
N PHE A 308 -10.80 13.35 6.45
CA PHE A 308 -9.87 12.25 6.31
C PHE A 308 -9.23 11.88 7.66
N VAL A 309 -9.18 10.57 7.94
CA VAL A 309 -8.54 10.03 9.16
C VAL A 309 -7.09 9.62 8.88
N ASN A 310 -6.78 9.27 7.62
CA ASN A 310 -5.46 8.83 7.17
C ASN A 310 -5.15 9.32 5.75
N PHE A 311 -3.88 9.18 5.33
CA PHE A 311 -3.37 9.56 4.01
C PHE A 311 -3.47 8.41 2.99
N GLY A 312 -4.61 7.73 2.92
CA GLY A 312 -4.83 6.65 1.95
C GLY A 312 -5.18 7.16 0.55
N ASP A 313 -5.47 6.22 -0.36
CA ASP A 313 -5.76 6.50 -1.79
C ASP A 313 -6.92 7.48 -1.99
N ASP A 314 -7.96 7.41 -1.14
CA ASP A 314 -9.10 8.33 -1.22
C ASP A 314 -8.69 9.77 -0.90
N PHE A 315 -7.72 9.94 0.02
CA PHE A 315 -7.12 11.25 0.32
C PHE A 315 -6.30 11.76 -0.88
N LEU A 316 -5.47 10.91 -1.49
CA LEU A 316 -4.68 11.29 -2.67
C LEU A 316 -5.57 11.69 -3.83
N TYR A 317 -6.68 10.98 -4.06
CA TYR A 317 -7.64 11.34 -5.08
C TYR A 317 -8.32 12.70 -4.79
N ALA A 318 -8.74 12.94 -3.56
CA ALA A 318 -9.33 14.21 -3.15
C ALA A 318 -8.31 15.35 -3.30
N ALA A 319 -7.06 15.14 -2.89
CA ALA A 319 -5.98 16.12 -3.03
C ALA A 319 -5.72 16.46 -4.51
N TYR A 320 -5.75 15.45 -5.39
CA TYR A 320 -5.62 15.65 -6.83
C TYR A 320 -6.79 16.48 -7.40
N GLN A 321 -8.03 16.15 -7.02
CA GLN A 321 -9.23 16.87 -7.49
C GLN A 321 -9.23 18.34 -7.06
N ASP A 322 -8.81 18.61 -5.83
CA ASP A 322 -8.77 19.98 -5.28
C ASP A 322 -7.66 20.82 -5.93
N ARG A 323 -6.45 20.26 -6.08
CA ARG A 323 -5.26 21.01 -6.46
C ARG A 323 -4.92 20.95 -7.95
N GLN A 324 -5.33 19.88 -8.65
CA GLN A 324 -4.98 19.61 -10.05
C GLN A 324 -3.49 19.91 -10.36
N PRO A 325 -2.55 19.23 -9.69
CA PRO A 325 -1.14 19.49 -9.87
C PRO A 325 -0.71 19.25 -11.32
N SER A 326 0.29 19.98 -11.77
CA SER A 326 0.88 19.81 -13.11
C SER A 326 1.63 18.48 -13.23
N ASP A 327 1.83 18.00 -14.45
CA ASP A 327 2.63 16.81 -14.72
C ASP A 327 4.06 16.93 -14.18
N SER A 328 4.65 18.12 -14.20
CA SER A 328 5.97 18.36 -13.60
C SER A 328 5.97 18.20 -12.08
N GLU A 329 4.92 18.67 -11.39
CA GLU A 329 4.79 18.47 -9.95
C GLU A 329 4.58 16.99 -9.60
N LEU A 330 3.75 16.29 -10.38
CA LEU A 330 3.50 14.86 -10.21
C LEU A 330 4.77 14.04 -10.50
N ALA A 331 5.52 14.36 -11.56
CA ALA A 331 6.80 13.72 -11.86
C ALA A 331 7.81 13.91 -10.72
N ALA A 332 7.92 15.14 -10.19
CA ALA A 332 8.78 15.40 -9.04
C ALA A 332 8.34 14.61 -7.79
N LEU A 333 7.03 14.46 -7.55
CA LEU A 333 6.50 13.64 -6.45
C LEU A 333 6.85 12.17 -6.60
N ILE A 334 6.72 11.61 -7.81
CA ILE A 334 7.10 10.22 -8.10
C ILE A 334 8.58 10.03 -7.84
N GLY A 335 9.43 10.87 -8.43
CA GLY A 335 10.87 10.80 -8.24
C GLY A 335 11.30 10.99 -6.77
N LEU A 336 10.61 11.87 -6.03
CA LEU A 336 10.81 12.07 -4.59
C LEU A 336 10.46 10.80 -3.79
N SER A 337 9.27 10.23 -4.02
CA SER A 337 8.81 9.02 -3.33
C SER A 337 9.77 7.85 -3.56
N PHE A 338 10.22 7.68 -4.81
CA PHE A 338 11.18 6.65 -5.17
C PHE A 338 12.55 6.86 -4.50
N ARG A 339 13.04 8.11 -4.45
CA ARG A 339 14.29 8.48 -3.79
C ARG A 339 14.26 8.21 -2.28
N LEU A 340 13.16 8.55 -1.60
CA LEU A 340 13.00 8.33 -0.17
C LEU A 340 12.90 6.82 0.16
N SER A 341 12.21 6.06 -0.68
CA SER A 341 12.15 4.59 -0.56
C SER A 341 13.52 3.95 -0.79
N ALA A 342 14.25 4.40 -1.82
CA ALA A 342 15.59 3.91 -2.13
C ALA A 342 16.63 4.22 -1.07
N ALA A 343 16.46 5.30 -0.29
CA ALA A 343 17.38 5.64 0.83
C ALA A 343 17.54 4.47 1.81
N SER A 344 16.44 3.77 2.13
CA SER A 344 16.46 2.60 3.00
C SER A 344 17.26 1.44 2.39
N MET A 345 17.12 1.21 1.08
CA MET A 345 17.90 0.20 0.34
C MET A 345 19.38 0.53 0.32
N PHE A 346 19.75 1.78 -0.02
CA PHE A 346 21.14 2.21 -0.12
C PHE A 346 21.87 2.09 1.22
N PHE A 347 21.27 2.58 2.29
CA PHE A 347 21.85 2.49 3.62
C PHE A 347 21.95 1.05 4.11
N THR A 348 20.91 0.24 3.92
CA THR A 348 20.94 -1.18 4.31
C THR A 348 22.06 -1.91 3.56
N SER A 349 22.19 -1.69 2.24
CA SER A 349 23.28 -2.26 1.44
C SER A 349 24.66 -1.83 1.94
N ASP A 350 24.84 -0.53 2.24
CA ASP A 350 26.10 0.00 2.77
C ASP A 350 26.47 -0.60 4.12
N VAL A 351 25.47 -0.75 5.01
CA VAL A 351 25.68 -1.36 6.34
C VAL A 351 26.04 -2.85 6.23
N VAL A 352 25.28 -3.62 5.44
CA VAL A 352 25.46 -5.08 5.29
C VAL A 352 26.78 -5.41 4.60
N THR A 353 27.18 -4.64 3.60
CA THR A 353 28.41 -4.87 2.83
C THR A 353 29.63 -4.14 3.40
N ASN A 354 29.44 -3.25 4.38
CA ASN A 354 30.48 -2.36 4.91
C ASN A 354 31.23 -1.59 3.79
N ALA A 355 30.49 -1.15 2.76
CA ALA A 355 31.06 -0.55 1.56
C ALA A 355 31.68 0.83 1.81
N GLY A 356 31.16 1.58 2.79
CA GLY A 356 31.61 2.93 3.11
C GLY A 356 31.09 3.98 2.11
N LEU A 357 29.88 3.80 1.60
CA LEU A 357 29.22 4.77 0.73
C LEU A 357 28.66 5.93 1.56
N ILE A 358 27.87 5.63 2.56
CA ILE A 358 27.11 6.55 3.41
C ILE A 358 27.66 6.55 4.84
N LYS A 359 27.83 5.35 5.39
CA LYS A 359 28.41 5.11 6.71
C LYS A 359 29.94 4.96 6.57
N PRO A 360 30.74 5.55 7.48
CA PRO A 360 32.16 5.27 7.49
C PRO A 360 32.44 3.76 7.53
N LYS A 361 33.41 3.31 6.73
CA LYS A 361 33.81 1.91 6.70
C LYS A 361 34.39 1.51 8.05
N ASN A 362 34.07 0.33 8.54
CA ASN A 362 34.42 -0.22 9.84
C ASN A 362 33.78 0.49 11.06
N LEU A 363 32.91 1.49 10.87
CA LEU A 363 32.08 2.00 11.96
C LEU A 363 30.94 1.00 12.25
N VAL A 364 30.87 0.54 13.49
CA VAL A 364 29.74 -0.30 13.96
C VAL A 364 28.66 0.61 14.53
N LEU A 365 27.45 0.46 14.04
CA LEU A 365 26.27 1.17 14.52
C LEU A 365 25.44 0.26 15.41
N SER A 366 25.04 0.79 16.57
CA SER A 366 24.13 0.13 17.50
C SER A 366 22.66 0.46 17.17
N ASN A 367 21.74 -0.29 17.74
CA ASN A 367 20.30 -0.07 17.58
C ASN A 367 19.78 1.19 18.30
N THR A 368 20.60 1.89 19.06
CA THR A 368 20.27 3.14 19.77
C THR A 368 20.95 4.37 19.17
N ASP A 369 21.84 4.19 18.17
CA ASP A 369 22.50 5.30 17.51
C ASP A 369 21.53 6.09 16.64
N SER A 370 21.74 7.42 16.57
CA SER A 370 20.96 8.30 15.69
C SER A 370 21.25 7.97 14.23
N LEU A 371 20.19 7.81 13.46
CA LEU A 371 20.27 7.56 12.01
C LEU A 371 19.76 8.75 11.18
N THR A 372 19.36 9.85 11.82
CA THR A 372 18.80 11.03 11.15
C THR A 372 19.73 11.59 10.07
N ASP A 373 21.00 11.78 10.40
CA ASP A 373 21.99 12.30 9.45
C ASP A 373 22.24 11.32 8.30
N TYR A 374 22.30 10.03 8.60
CA TYR A 374 22.43 9.00 7.57
C TYR A 374 21.23 8.95 6.64
N TYR A 375 20.01 9.19 7.15
CA TYR A 375 18.84 9.32 6.30
C TYR A 375 18.94 10.52 5.36
N ILE A 376 19.38 11.67 5.88
CA ILE A 376 19.56 12.88 5.08
C ILE A 376 20.57 12.63 3.94
N VAL A 377 21.68 11.96 4.23
CA VAL A 377 22.67 11.58 3.21
C VAL A 377 22.08 10.59 2.22
N SER A 378 21.46 9.50 2.71
CA SER A 378 20.90 8.44 1.87
C SER A 378 19.82 8.94 0.91
N SER A 379 18.96 9.86 1.37
CA SER A 379 17.89 10.46 0.57
C SER A 379 18.40 11.37 -0.57
N ARG A 380 19.70 11.68 -0.58
CA ARG A 380 20.36 12.47 -1.63
C ARG A 380 21.17 11.63 -2.61
N VAL A 381 21.38 10.34 -2.32
CA VAL A 381 22.02 9.42 -3.26
C VAL A 381 21.06 9.11 -4.40
N SER A 382 21.48 9.37 -5.64
CA SER A 382 20.75 8.98 -6.84
C SER A 382 20.99 7.51 -7.19
N PHE A 383 20.11 6.95 -8.04
CA PHE A 383 20.36 5.60 -8.60
C PHE A 383 21.62 5.55 -9.42
N ARG A 384 21.91 6.62 -10.16
CA ARG A 384 23.16 6.73 -10.90
C ARG A 384 24.36 6.62 -9.99
N GLU A 385 24.35 7.35 -8.87
CA GLU A 385 25.45 7.32 -7.91
C GLU A 385 25.55 5.98 -7.17
N TYR A 386 24.42 5.37 -6.81
CA TYR A 386 24.40 4.01 -6.28
C TYR A 386 25.01 3.01 -7.27
N PHE A 387 24.62 3.11 -8.55
CA PHE A 387 25.16 2.25 -9.60
C PHE A 387 26.65 2.44 -9.79
N ASP A 388 27.14 3.68 -9.91
CA ASP A 388 28.54 3.98 -10.18
C ASP A 388 29.46 3.72 -8.99
N GLU A 389 29.00 3.98 -7.76
CA GLU A 389 29.86 3.98 -6.57
C GLU A 389 29.79 2.69 -5.74
N LEU A 390 28.71 1.93 -5.83
CA LEU A 390 28.53 0.69 -5.11
C LEU A 390 28.24 -0.50 -6.02
N PHE A 391 27.20 -0.43 -6.84
CA PHE A 391 26.69 -1.56 -7.60
C PHE A 391 27.69 -2.06 -8.66
N SER A 392 28.11 -1.21 -9.58
CA SER A 392 29.01 -1.58 -10.67
C SER A 392 30.37 -2.07 -10.16
N PRO A 393 31.06 -1.39 -9.22
CA PRO A 393 32.32 -1.89 -8.66
C PRO A 393 32.17 -3.25 -7.95
N PHE A 394 31.05 -3.47 -7.24
CA PHE A 394 30.78 -4.73 -6.56
C PHE A 394 30.63 -5.88 -7.57
N PHE A 395 29.78 -5.72 -8.58
CA PHE A 395 29.50 -6.78 -9.56
C PHE A 395 30.66 -6.99 -10.55
N GLN A 396 31.45 -5.97 -10.88
CA GLN A 396 32.69 -6.15 -11.66
C GLN A 396 33.74 -6.94 -10.88
N THR A 397 33.82 -6.78 -9.56
CA THR A 397 34.68 -7.62 -8.72
C THR A 397 34.17 -9.07 -8.68
N ARG A 398 32.85 -9.25 -8.59
CA ARG A 398 32.21 -10.58 -8.53
C ARG A 398 32.24 -11.30 -9.88
N TYR A 399 32.12 -10.57 -10.97
CA TYR A 399 32.12 -11.04 -12.36
C TYR A 399 33.15 -10.30 -13.20
N PRO A 400 34.44 -10.61 -13.05
CA PRO A 400 35.53 -9.83 -13.67
C PRO A 400 35.50 -9.76 -15.20
N SER A 401 34.82 -10.70 -15.87
CA SER A 401 34.66 -10.70 -17.32
C SER A 401 33.50 -9.79 -17.79
N LEU A 402 32.69 -9.27 -16.89
CA LEU A 402 31.52 -8.46 -17.23
C LEU A 402 31.92 -6.99 -17.38
N THR A 403 31.78 -6.45 -18.58
CA THR A 403 31.96 -5.02 -18.81
C THR A 403 30.79 -4.23 -18.21
N GLU A 404 30.93 -2.92 -18.04
CA GLU A 404 29.83 -2.08 -17.56
C GLU A 404 28.60 -2.16 -18.49
N SER A 405 28.80 -2.12 -19.81
CA SER A 405 27.71 -2.30 -20.78
C SER A 405 27.07 -3.69 -20.71
N GLY A 406 27.88 -4.74 -20.46
CA GLY A 406 27.38 -6.09 -20.21
C GLY A 406 26.57 -6.16 -18.91
N LEU A 407 27.04 -5.48 -17.87
CA LEU A 407 26.31 -5.40 -16.58
C LEU A 407 24.96 -4.70 -16.79
N VAL A 408 24.91 -3.55 -17.47
CA VAL A 408 23.67 -2.85 -17.79
C VAL A 408 22.73 -3.74 -18.64
N HIS A 409 23.25 -4.50 -19.58
CA HIS A 409 22.46 -5.44 -20.39
C HIS A 409 21.83 -6.55 -19.52
N SER A 410 22.58 -7.08 -18.55
CA SER A 410 22.10 -8.13 -17.64
C SER A 410 20.97 -7.66 -16.70
N LEU A 411 20.73 -6.34 -16.60
CA LEU A 411 19.62 -5.74 -15.86
C LEU A 411 18.38 -5.53 -16.75
N SER A 412 18.20 -6.35 -17.79
CA SER A 412 17.14 -6.17 -18.76
C SER A 412 16.44 -7.49 -19.11
N LEU A 413 15.14 -7.43 -19.37
CA LEU A 413 14.39 -8.55 -19.96
C LEU A 413 14.95 -8.98 -21.33
N ARG A 414 15.74 -8.13 -21.99
CA ARG A 414 16.42 -8.48 -23.25
C ARG A 414 17.44 -9.62 -23.08
N GLU A 415 17.98 -9.82 -21.87
CA GLU A 415 18.79 -10.98 -21.51
C GLU A 415 18.00 -12.31 -21.64
N LEU A 416 16.67 -12.23 -21.52
CA LEU A 416 15.77 -13.35 -21.63
C LEU A 416 15.00 -13.40 -22.96
N ASP A 417 15.35 -12.59 -23.98
CA ASP A 417 14.58 -12.41 -25.23
C ASP A 417 14.15 -13.76 -25.86
N ALA A 418 15.12 -14.65 -26.12
CA ALA A 418 14.84 -15.95 -26.73
C ALA A 418 13.92 -16.82 -25.85
N TYR A 419 14.11 -16.80 -24.53
CA TYR A 419 13.29 -17.53 -23.57
C TYR A 419 11.85 -17.01 -23.56
N LEU A 420 11.66 -15.70 -23.46
CA LEU A 420 10.35 -15.07 -23.42
C LEU A 420 9.53 -15.30 -24.69
N ARG A 421 10.20 -15.29 -25.87
CA ARG A 421 9.54 -15.58 -27.16
C ARG A 421 9.06 -17.03 -27.25
N GLN A 422 9.83 -17.97 -26.72
CA GLN A 422 9.59 -19.41 -26.86
C GLN A 422 8.74 -20.01 -25.75
N THR A 423 8.46 -19.28 -24.67
CA THR A 423 7.79 -19.81 -23.49
C THR A 423 6.33 -19.35 -23.43
N PRO A 424 5.36 -20.18 -23.87
CA PRO A 424 3.94 -19.80 -23.96
C PRO A 424 3.28 -19.54 -22.61
N LYS A 425 3.76 -20.15 -21.52
CA LYS A 425 3.21 -19.99 -20.16
C LYS A 425 3.38 -18.58 -19.60
N ILE A 426 4.20 -17.72 -20.24
CA ILE A 426 4.46 -16.36 -19.76
C ILE A 426 3.61 -15.36 -20.53
N GLY A 427 2.71 -14.68 -19.82
CA GLY A 427 1.93 -13.56 -20.33
C GLY A 427 2.42 -12.22 -19.78
N LEU A 428 1.92 -11.15 -20.38
CA LEU A 428 2.24 -9.77 -20.02
C LEU A 428 0.96 -8.95 -19.88
N VAL A 429 0.87 -8.13 -18.83
CA VAL A 429 -0.06 -7.01 -18.76
C VAL A 429 0.73 -5.73 -18.55
N HIS A 430 0.42 -4.68 -19.32
CA HIS A 430 1.18 -3.42 -19.31
C HIS A 430 0.29 -2.23 -19.66
N ASN A 431 0.80 -1.01 -19.43
CA ASN A 431 0.15 0.23 -19.86
C ASN A 431 0.95 0.89 -20.98
N ALA A 432 0.25 1.42 -21.99
CA ALA A 432 0.90 2.05 -23.14
C ALA A 432 1.58 3.38 -22.78
N ASP A 433 1.11 4.01 -21.70
CA ASP A 433 1.59 5.28 -21.16
C ASP A 433 2.50 5.11 -19.94
N ASP A 434 3.08 3.92 -19.72
CA ASP A 434 3.92 3.66 -18.56
C ASP A 434 5.20 4.51 -18.57
N ILE A 435 5.38 5.29 -17.51
CA ILE A 435 6.41 6.33 -17.36
C ILE A 435 7.83 5.76 -17.18
N ILE A 436 7.98 4.47 -16.88
CA ILE A 436 9.29 3.84 -16.68
C ILE A 436 9.90 3.27 -17.96
N LEU A 437 9.12 3.19 -19.04
CA LEU A 437 9.60 2.66 -20.31
C LEU A 437 10.32 3.73 -21.13
N SER A 438 11.47 3.38 -21.61
CA SER A 438 12.20 4.18 -22.61
C SER A 438 11.57 4.05 -24.02
N PRO A 439 11.78 5.02 -24.92
CA PRO A 439 11.27 4.94 -26.28
C PRO A 439 11.64 3.62 -26.98
N GLY A 440 10.65 2.94 -27.58
CA GLY A 440 10.80 1.64 -28.25
C GLY A 440 10.73 0.41 -27.35
N GLU A 441 10.68 0.57 -26.01
CA GLU A 441 10.58 -0.58 -25.11
C GLU A 441 9.17 -1.19 -25.11
N LEU A 442 8.13 -0.39 -25.26
CA LEU A 442 6.77 -0.90 -25.44
C LEU A 442 6.62 -1.74 -26.72
N ASP A 443 7.24 -1.28 -27.82
CA ASP A 443 7.21 -2.02 -29.09
C ASP A 443 8.00 -3.34 -28.98
N TYR A 444 9.10 -3.34 -28.26
CA TYR A 444 9.81 -4.57 -27.90
C TYR A 444 8.92 -5.55 -27.13
N LEU A 445 8.18 -5.10 -26.11
CA LEU A 445 7.26 -5.95 -25.36
C LEU A 445 6.15 -6.51 -26.27
N ARG A 446 5.57 -5.70 -27.16
CA ARG A 446 4.58 -6.15 -28.14
C ARG A 446 5.13 -7.22 -29.08
N ASP A 447 6.36 -7.04 -29.53
CA ASP A 447 7.03 -7.97 -30.44
C ASP A 447 7.36 -9.31 -29.74
N VAL A 448 7.85 -9.27 -28.51
CA VAL A 448 8.21 -10.49 -27.73
C VAL A 448 7.00 -11.31 -27.33
N PHE A 449 5.95 -10.66 -26.84
CA PHE A 449 4.79 -11.36 -26.26
C PHE A 449 3.66 -11.59 -27.28
N GLY A 450 3.54 -10.77 -28.32
CA GLY A 450 2.48 -10.90 -29.32
C GLY A 450 1.08 -10.97 -28.70
N SER A 451 0.33 -12.04 -28.99
CA SER A 451 -1.02 -12.26 -28.43
C SER A 451 -1.05 -12.57 -26.93
N ARG A 452 0.09 -12.81 -26.30
CA ARG A 452 0.21 -13.03 -24.86
C ARG A 452 0.33 -11.73 -24.07
N ALA A 453 0.33 -10.58 -24.77
CA ALA A 453 0.37 -9.24 -24.16
C ALA A 453 -1.01 -8.59 -24.15
N THR A 454 -1.45 -8.14 -22.97
CA THR A 454 -2.59 -7.23 -22.82
C THR A 454 -2.05 -5.85 -22.46
N ILE A 455 -2.26 -4.88 -23.36
CA ILE A 455 -1.77 -3.51 -23.20
C ILE A 455 -2.94 -2.57 -23.05
N TYR A 456 -3.11 -2.00 -21.87
CA TYR A 456 -4.09 -0.95 -21.61
C TYR A 456 -3.62 0.39 -22.19
N PRO A 457 -4.52 1.22 -22.72
CA PRO A 457 -4.12 2.49 -23.34
C PRO A 457 -3.59 3.51 -22.33
N GLN A 458 -4.05 3.45 -21.09
CA GLN A 458 -3.75 4.38 -20.00
C GLN A 458 -3.65 3.61 -18.68
N GLY A 459 -2.90 4.16 -17.72
CA GLY A 459 -2.74 3.57 -16.39
C GLY A 459 -1.43 3.99 -15.72
N GLY A 460 -0.54 4.68 -16.43
CA GLY A 460 0.78 5.03 -15.93
C GLY A 460 1.55 3.81 -15.44
N HIS A 461 2.39 3.96 -14.43
CA HIS A 461 3.10 2.84 -13.83
C HIS A 461 2.28 2.21 -12.71
N CYS A 462 1.63 1.06 -12.99
CA CYS A 462 0.81 0.30 -12.03
C CYS A 462 -0.42 1.06 -11.46
N GLY A 463 -0.79 2.25 -11.94
CA GLY A 463 -1.88 3.03 -11.38
C GLY A 463 -3.27 2.41 -11.61
N ASN A 464 -3.41 1.59 -12.65
CA ASN A 464 -4.62 0.82 -12.94
C ASN A 464 -4.63 -0.59 -12.33
N LEU A 465 -3.69 -0.93 -11.45
CA LEU A 465 -3.58 -2.28 -10.88
C LEU A 465 -4.88 -2.74 -10.25
N THR A 466 -5.53 -1.88 -9.46
CA THR A 466 -6.79 -2.19 -8.76
C THR A 466 -8.04 -1.88 -9.58
N HIS A 467 -7.89 -1.45 -10.86
CA HIS A 467 -9.03 -1.23 -11.74
C HIS A 467 -9.78 -2.54 -12.00
N ARG A 468 -11.13 -2.47 -11.99
CA ARG A 468 -11.99 -3.65 -12.12
C ARG A 468 -11.68 -4.51 -13.35
N ASP A 469 -11.39 -3.88 -14.51
CA ASP A 469 -11.12 -4.61 -15.74
C ASP A 469 -9.73 -5.28 -15.69
N ASN A 470 -8.73 -4.62 -15.08
CA ASN A 470 -7.42 -5.21 -14.89
C ASN A 470 -7.47 -6.38 -13.91
N MET A 471 -8.13 -6.21 -12.74
CA MET A 471 -8.32 -7.30 -11.79
C MET A 471 -9.10 -8.48 -12.38
N ALA A 472 -10.13 -8.21 -13.19
CA ALA A 472 -10.86 -9.25 -13.91
C ALA A 472 -9.94 -10.02 -14.89
N TYR A 473 -9.08 -9.32 -15.63
CA TYR A 473 -8.09 -9.95 -16.50
C TYR A 473 -7.10 -10.83 -15.72
N LEU A 474 -6.61 -10.36 -14.54
CA LEU A 474 -5.71 -11.18 -13.71
C LEU A 474 -6.38 -12.48 -13.29
N VAL A 475 -7.66 -12.42 -12.87
CA VAL A 475 -8.43 -13.63 -12.51
C VAL A 475 -8.62 -14.53 -13.73
N GLU A 476 -9.03 -13.97 -14.87
CA GLU A 476 -9.25 -14.71 -16.11
C GLU A 476 -7.98 -15.44 -16.55
N TYR A 477 -6.83 -14.77 -16.53
CA TYR A 477 -5.54 -15.35 -16.93
C TYR A 477 -5.20 -16.62 -16.15
N PHE A 478 -5.39 -16.61 -14.81
CA PHE A 478 -5.06 -17.75 -13.98
C PHE A 478 -6.19 -18.79 -13.90
N SER A 479 -7.45 -18.44 -14.21
CA SER A 479 -8.59 -19.36 -14.14
C SER A 479 -8.78 -20.20 -15.41
N HIS A 480 -8.39 -19.71 -16.59
CA HIS A 480 -8.50 -20.49 -17.83
C HIS A 480 -7.61 -21.73 -17.76
N ARG A 481 -8.21 -22.93 -17.73
CA ARG A 481 -7.53 -24.17 -18.12
C ARG A 481 -7.31 -24.11 -19.61
N GLU A 482 -6.07 -24.13 -20.09
CA GLU A 482 -5.84 -24.53 -21.45
C GLU A 482 -6.41 -25.95 -21.61
N GLU A 483 -7.39 -26.12 -22.49
CA GLU A 483 -7.81 -27.44 -22.98
C GLU A 483 -6.59 -28.02 -23.71
N SER A 484 -5.67 -28.62 -22.99
CA SER A 484 -4.62 -29.44 -23.55
C SER A 484 -5.29 -30.68 -24.14
N SER A 485 -5.50 -30.67 -25.44
CA SER A 485 -5.67 -31.89 -26.22
C SER A 485 -4.41 -32.71 -26.05
N GLN A 486 -4.40 -33.57 -25.07
CA GLN A 486 -3.78 -34.90 -25.06
C GLN A 486 -3.69 -35.42 -23.62
N ASP A 487 -4.32 -36.58 -23.41
CA ASP A 487 -4.16 -37.46 -22.24
C ASP A 487 -2.67 -37.61 -21.90
N MET A 488 -2.18 -36.91 -20.92
CA MET A 488 -0.97 -37.28 -20.20
C MET A 488 -1.39 -38.01 -18.91
N PRO A 489 -0.85 -39.18 -18.64
CA PRO A 489 -1.20 -39.94 -17.45
C PRO A 489 -0.81 -39.13 -16.21
N SER A 490 -1.73 -39.11 -15.23
CA SER A 490 -1.49 -38.59 -13.89
C SER A 490 -0.24 -39.24 -13.29
N HIS A 491 0.89 -38.59 -13.40
CA HIS A 491 2.08 -39.00 -12.65
C HIS A 491 1.89 -38.56 -11.21
N THR A 492 1.52 -39.47 -10.40
CA THR A 492 1.68 -39.46 -8.94
C THR A 492 3.04 -38.85 -8.61
N THR A 493 3.02 -37.75 -7.90
CA THR A 493 4.20 -37.05 -7.36
C THR A 493 4.90 -37.96 -6.35
N GLN A 494 5.70 -38.88 -6.84
CA GLN A 494 6.61 -39.68 -6.00
C GLN A 494 8.05 -39.47 -6.44
N THR A 495 8.84 -38.85 -5.54
CA THR A 495 10.29 -39.02 -5.42
C THR A 495 11.20 -38.44 -6.52
N ARG A 496 11.07 -37.12 -6.84
CA ARG A 496 12.20 -36.36 -7.38
C ARG A 496 12.70 -35.25 -6.41
N ASP A 497 12.07 -35.14 -5.25
CA ASP A 497 12.28 -34.04 -4.28
C ASP A 497 13.64 -34.05 -3.58
N THR A 498 14.39 -35.11 -3.56
CA THR A 498 15.57 -35.20 -2.69
C THR A 498 16.88 -34.69 -3.34
N LEU A 499 17.01 -34.77 -4.65
CA LEU A 499 18.27 -34.39 -5.34
C LEU A 499 18.33 -32.89 -5.66
N GLY A 500 17.23 -32.29 -6.13
CA GLY A 500 17.18 -30.85 -6.44
C GLY A 500 17.19 -29.99 -5.18
N THR A 501 16.39 -30.35 -4.19
CA THR A 501 16.29 -29.66 -2.90
C THR A 501 17.59 -29.76 -2.09
N SER A 502 18.23 -30.94 -2.08
CA SER A 502 19.51 -31.14 -1.43
C SER A 502 20.64 -30.33 -2.07
N ALA A 503 20.65 -30.19 -3.39
CA ALA A 503 21.62 -29.35 -4.10
C ALA A 503 21.43 -27.86 -3.81
N LEU A 504 20.17 -27.38 -3.70
CA LEU A 504 19.86 -25.98 -3.32
C LEU A 504 20.20 -25.69 -1.85
N LEU A 505 19.89 -26.62 -0.95
CA LEU A 505 20.22 -26.50 0.47
C LEU A 505 21.72 -26.66 0.73
N SER A 506 22.43 -27.40 -0.13
CA SER A 506 23.88 -27.56 -0.09
C SER A 506 24.66 -26.45 -0.82
N MET A 507 24.00 -25.58 -1.57
CA MET A 507 24.62 -24.35 -2.03
C MET A 507 24.97 -23.54 -0.78
N LYS A 508 26.20 -23.71 -0.32
CA LYS A 508 26.79 -22.79 0.64
C LYS A 508 26.48 -21.38 0.13
N PRO A 509 26.01 -20.46 1.00
CA PRO A 509 26.07 -19.06 0.64
C PRO A 509 27.45 -18.91 0.00
N TYR A 510 27.52 -18.25 -1.16
CA TYR A 510 28.81 -17.79 -1.65
C TYR A 510 29.49 -17.28 -0.38
N GLU A 511 30.60 -17.97 0.02
CA GLU A 511 31.40 -17.38 1.05
C GLU A 511 31.65 -15.96 0.55
N GLN A 512 30.70 -15.04 0.86
CA GLN A 512 31.21 -13.76 1.21
C GLN A 512 32.32 -14.19 2.15
N GLN A 513 33.52 -13.85 1.79
CA GLN A 513 34.40 -13.40 2.83
C GLN A 513 33.52 -12.43 3.61
N ALA A 514 32.81 -12.96 4.61
CA ALA A 514 32.15 -12.18 5.63
C ALA A 514 33.18 -11.11 5.89
N PRO A 515 32.84 -9.81 5.70
CA PRO A 515 33.88 -8.81 5.87
C PRO A 515 34.61 -9.25 7.10
N PRO A 516 35.92 -9.50 7.02
CA PRO A 516 36.68 -10.30 8.02
C PRO A 516 36.21 -9.79 9.36
N PRO A 517 35.81 -10.62 10.34
CA PRO A 517 35.12 -10.23 11.54
C PRO A 517 35.77 -8.93 11.98
N MET A 518 35.00 -7.81 11.97
CA MET A 518 35.61 -6.48 12.03
C MET A 518 36.43 -6.47 13.30
N SER A 519 37.74 -6.51 13.16
CA SER A 519 38.63 -6.36 14.31
C SER A 519 38.18 -5.07 14.98
N GLU A 520 37.81 -5.12 16.27
CA GLU A 520 37.49 -3.92 17.04
C GLU A 520 38.57 -2.83 16.90
N ASP A 521 39.80 -3.24 16.51
CA ASP A 521 40.95 -2.39 16.24
C ASP A 521 41.07 -1.91 14.78
N ALA A 522 40.15 -2.29 13.86
CA ALA A 522 40.28 -1.86 12.47
C ALA A 522 40.00 -0.34 12.36
N PRO A 523 40.88 0.44 11.69
CA PRO A 523 40.70 1.88 11.59
C PRO A 523 39.40 2.23 10.87
N VAL A 524 38.66 3.17 11.43
CA VAL A 524 37.46 3.74 10.79
C VAL A 524 37.90 4.56 9.58
N ILE A 525 37.39 4.22 8.40
CA ILE A 525 37.67 4.91 7.14
C ILE A 525 36.47 5.83 6.82
N PRO A 526 36.71 7.12 6.50
CA PRO A 526 35.64 8.03 6.13
C PRO A 526 34.77 7.47 5.00
N ALA A 527 33.45 7.74 5.02
CA ALA A 527 32.52 7.41 3.96
C ALA A 527 32.88 8.20 2.68
N LYS A 528 32.52 7.67 1.52
CA LYS A 528 32.59 8.40 0.24
C LYS A 528 31.71 9.66 0.26
N ARG A 529 30.63 9.61 1.06
CA ARG A 529 29.66 10.70 1.26
C ARG A 529 29.57 11.03 2.74
N PRO A 530 30.57 11.71 3.30
CA PRO A 530 30.60 11.95 4.74
C PRO A 530 29.48 12.91 5.17
N VAL A 531 28.85 12.59 6.28
CA VAL A 531 27.77 13.39 6.89
C VAL A 531 28.18 14.86 7.01
N SER A 532 29.41 15.14 7.45
CA SER A 532 29.93 16.51 7.64
C SER A 532 29.98 17.39 6.39
N GLU A 533 29.96 16.80 5.19
CA GLU A 533 29.96 17.53 3.93
C GLU A 533 28.56 17.77 3.39
N ILE A 534 27.60 16.92 3.76
CA ILE A 534 26.25 16.91 3.21
C ILE A 534 25.23 17.52 4.16
N VAL A 535 25.32 17.20 5.46
CA VAL A 535 24.42 17.74 6.48
C VAL A 535 24.96 19.07 6.99
N ARG A 536 24.22 20.12 6.74
CA ARG A 536 24.60 21.49 7.09
C ARG A 536 23.81 21.97 8.28
N ALA A 537 24.48 22.49 9.29
CA ALA A 537 23.89 23.00 10.52
C ALA A 537 22.99 24.27 10.30
N ASP A 538 23.17 24.98 9.19
CA ASP A 538 22.40 26.16 8.83
C ASP A 538 21.11 25.82 8.05
N ILE A 539 20.88 24.55 7.72
CA ILE A 539 19.67 24.05 7.01
C ILE A 539 18.83 23.25 7.98
N HIS A 540 17.56 23.62 8.09
CA HIS A 540 16.58 22.81 8.80
C HIS A 540 16.09 21.67 7.90
N TYR A 541 16.19 20.44 8.38
CA TYR A 541 15.69 19.23 7.71
C TYR A 541 14.41 18.79 8.40
N PRO A 542 13.27 18.54 7.69
CA PRO A 542 12.02 18.14 8.34
C PRO A 542 12.13 16.88 9.18
N ILE A 543 13.04 15.97 8.79
CA ILE A 543 13.29 14.73 9.52
C ILE A 543 13.99 14.98 10.87
N ASP A 544 14.68 16.13 11.01
CA ASP A 544 15.38 16.52 12.22
C ASP A 544 14.39 17.13 13.23
N VAL A 545 13.62 16.26 13.86
CA VAL A 545 12.69 16.61 14.94
C VAL A 545 13.47 16.66 16.25
N TYR A 546 13.22 17.69 17.07
CA TYR A 546 13.87 17.87 18.37
C TYR A 546 13.66 16.70 19.32
N ASP A 547 14.69 15.86 19.49
CA ASP A 547 14.68 14.64 20.26
C ASP A 547 15.95 14.49 21.12
N PRO A 548 16.07 15.23 22.22
CA PRO A 548 17.25 15.20 23.05
C PRO A 548 17.43 13.88 23.81
N LEU A 549 16.41 13.00 23.82
CA LEU A 549 16.42 11.70 24.46
C LEU A 549 16.44 10.55 23.43
N GLU A 550 16.93 10.79 22.23
CA GLU A 550 16.83 9.85 21.10
C GLU A 550 17.30 8.43 21.44
N GLY A 551 18.47 8.26 22.05
CA GLY A 551 18.97 6.93 22.42
C GLY A 551 18.03 6.19 23.39
N PHE A 552 17.45 6.90 24.37
CA PHE A 552 16.44 6.34 25.28
C PHE A 552 15.15 6.01 24.51
N ASN A 553 14.66 6.93 23.69
CA ASN A 553 13.44 6.76 22.90
C ASN A 553 13.55 5.59 21.92
N ARG A 554 14.71 5.40 21.27
CA ARG A 554 14.98 4.22 20.41
C ARG A 554 14.96 2.91 21.22
N GLY A 555 15.50 2.93 22.44
CA GLY A 555 15.40 1.80 23.35
C GLY A 555 13.95 1.45 23.73
N VAL A 556 13.12 2.46 24.05
CA VAL A 556 11.70 2.27 24.31
C VAL A 556 10.93 1.84 23.06
N TYR A 557 11.27 2.36 21.89
CA TYR A 557 10.68 1.95 20.61
C TYR A 557 10.92 0.45 20.34
N LYS A 558 12.16 -0.02 20.58
CA LYS A 558 12.51 -1.44 20.49
C LYS A 558 11.72 -2.28 21.55
N PHE A 559 11.59 -1.77 22.78
CA PHE A 559 10.76 -2.42 23.79
C PHE A 559 9.31 -2.54 23.33
N ASN A 560 8.73 -1.45 22.80
CA ASN A 560 7.36 -1.45 22.30
C ASN A 560 7.18 -2.45 21.15
N ALA A 561 8.15 -2.56 20.24
CA ALA A 561 8.14 -3.54 19.16
C ALA A 561 8.05 -4.97 19.71
N LYS A 562 8.89 -5.31 20.68
CA LYS A 562 8.88 -6.64 21.32
C LYS A 562 7.63 -6.88 22.16
N PHE A 563 7.14 -5.87 22.85
CA PHE A 563 5.89 -5.97 23.61
C PHE A 563 4.69 -6.18 22.66
N ASP A 564 4.66 -5.47 21.55
CA ASP A 564 3.63 -5.65 20.52
C ASP A 564 3.65 -7.08 19.95
N GLU A 565 4.84 -7.55 19.53
CA GLU A 565 5.05 -8.87 18.95
C GLU A 565 4.66 -10.02 19.89
N TYR A 566 5.09 -9.95 21.17
CA TYR A 566 4.93 -11.09 22.09
C TYR A 566 3.69 -10.99 23.00
N VAL A 567 3.09 -9.82 23.14
CA VAL A 567 1.96 -9.61 24.05
C VAL A 567 0.71 -9.11 23.31
N PHE A 568 0.77 -7.95 22.64
CA PHE A 568 -0.43 -7.36 22.06
C PHE A 568 -0.95 -8.14 20.85
N LEU A 569 -0.10 -8.50 19.92
CA LEU A 569 -0.54 -9.22 18.70
C LEU A 569 -1.14 -10.60 19.02
N PRO A 570 -0.56 -11.43 19.91
CA PRO A 570 -1.22 -12.66 20.37
C PRO A 570 -2.57 -12.42 21.06
N VAL A 571 -2.70 -11.36 21.86
CA VAL A 571 -3.99 -11.02 22.49
C VAL A 571 -5.02 -10.59 21.44
N VAL A 572 -4.63 -9.76 20.46
CA VAL A 572 -5.50 -9.36 19.33
C VAL A 572 -5.87 -10.57 18.47
N ALA A 573 -4.93 -11.49 18.22
CA ALA A 573 -5.23 -12.73 17.49
C ALA A 573 -6.26 -13.59 18.23
N GLY A 574 -6.10 -13.75 19.56
CA GLY A 574 -7.08 -14.43 20.42
C GLY A 574 -8.44 -13.72 20.43
N TYR A 575 -8.44 -12.39 20.47
CA TYR A 575 -9.67 -11.58 20.38
C TYR A 575 -10.41 -11.84 19.06
N ARG A 576 -9.70 -11.79 17.93
CA ARG A 576 -10.27 -12.08 16.59
C ARG A 576 -10.77 -13.53 16.44
N ALA A 577 -10.08 -14.49 17.05
CA ALA A 577 -10.46 -15.90 16.95
C ALA A 577 -11.78 -16.21 17.69
N VAL A 578 -12.08 -15.46 18.75
CA VAL A 578 -13.26 -15.70 19.61
C VAL A 578 -14.41 -14.74 19.26
N MET A 579 -14.11 -13.53 18.79
CA MET A 579 -15.10 -12.47 18.56
C MET A 579 -15.58 -12.46 17.12
N PRO A 580 -16.87 -12.72 16.82
CA PRO A 580 -17.41 -12.51 15.49
C PRO A 580 -17.34 -11.03 15.06
N ASP A 581 -17.10 -10.77 13.79
CA ASP A 581 -16.97 -9.42 13.19
C ASP A 581 -18.07 -8.45 13.63
N PHE A 582 -19.30 -8.96 13.68
CA PHE A 582 -20.44 -8.16 14.13
C PHE A 582 -20.24 -7.57 15.54
N PHE A 583 -19.66 -8.33 16.46
CA PHE A 583 -19.41 -7.86 17.83
C PHE A 583 -18.15 -7.00 17.91
N GLU A 584 -17.12 -7.25 17.12
CA GLU A 584 -15.94 -6.39 17.01
C GLU A 584 -16.35 -4.96 16.65
N ASP A 585 -17.16 -4.79 15.59
CA ASP A 585 -17.68 -3.47 15.19
C ASP A 585 -18.49 -2.79 16.30
N ARG A 586 -19.29 -3.56 17.06
CA ARG A 586 -20.12 -2.99 18.14
C ARG A 586 -19.27 -2.51 19.30
N ILE A 587 -18.23 -3.26 19.68
CA ILE A 587 -17.29 -2.88 20.72
C ILE A 587 -16.52 -1.62 20.33
N SER A 588 -16.03 -1.55 19.10
CA SER A 588 -15.34 -0.38 18.55
C SER A 588 -16.23 0.87 18.54
N ASN A 589 -17.50 0.73 18.10
CA ASN A 589 -18.48 1.82 18.14
C ASN A 589 -18.76 2.31 19.57
N PHE A 590 -18.87 1.39 20.53
CA PHE A 590 -19.06 1.74 21.95
C PHE A 590 -17.91 2.58 22.47
N PHE A 591 -16.65 2.15 22.26
CA PHE A 591 -15.47 2.91 22.72
C PHE A 591 -15.33 4.24 21.99
N SER A 592 -15.64 4.29 20.69
CA SER A 592 -15.72 5.51 19.90
C SER A 592 -16.73 6.51 20.49
N ASN A 593 -17.93 6.05 20.83
CA ASN A 593 -18.96 6.87 21.47
C ASN A 593 -18.54 7.39 22.87
N VAL A 594 -17.86 6.55 23.67
CA VAL A 594 -17.30 6.98 24.95
C VAL A 594 -16.20 8.03 24.76
N ALA A 595 -15.36 7.89 23.71
CA ALA A 595 -14.33 8.87 23.38
C ALA A 595 -14.91 10.23 22.97
N ASP A 596 -16.14 10.29 22.45
CA ASP A 596 -16.80 11.54 22.10
C ASP A 596 -17.04 12.46 23.30
N ILE A 597 -17.09 11.93 24.53
CA ILE A 597 -17.14 12.76 25.76
C ILE A 597 -15.85 13.57 25.89
N ARG A 598 -14.68 12.94 25.72
CA ARG A 598 -13.37 13.61 25.74
C ARG A 598 -13.27 14.63 24.59
N ASN A 599 -13.66 14.21 23.39
CA ASN A 599 -13.61 15.03 22.18
C ASN A 599 -14.46 16.29 22.36
N PHE A 600 -15.69 16.15 22.89
CA PHE A 600 -16.60 17.27 23.21
C PHE A 600 -15.98 18.25 24.22
N LEU A 601 -15.45 17.74 25.34
CA LEU A 601 -14.84 18.60 26.37
C LEU A 601 -13.65 19.38 25.82
N ASN A 602 -12.77 18.74 25.04
CA ASN A 602 -11.63 19.39 24.45
C ASN A 602 -12.02 20.39 23.35
N ALA A 603 -13.01 20.08 22.51
CA ALA A 603 -13.55 21.03 21.54
C ALA A 603 -14.14 22.27 22.23
N LEU A 604 -14.82 22.08 23.36
CA LEU A 604 -15.35 23.17 24.16
C LEU A 604 -14.22 24.02 24.77
N PHE A 605 -13.18 23.41 25.31
CA PHE A 605 -12.00 24.13 25.83
C PHE A 605 -11.25 24.89 24.75
N GLN A 606 -11.24 24.40 23.51
CA GLN A 606 -10.65 25.10 22.36
C GLN A 606 -11.58 26.15 21.74
N LEU A 607 -12.78 26.34 22.29
CA LEU A 607 -13.81 27.26 21.76
C LEU A 607 -14.27 26.92 20.34
N LYS A 608 -14.09 25.67 19.88
CA LYS A 608 -14.55 25.14 18.60
C LYS A 608 -16.04 24.77 18.70
N GLY A 609 -16.92 25.78 18.66
CA GLY A 609 -18.36 25.60 18.95
C GLY A 609 -19.07 24.63 18.00
N GLU A 610 -18.75 24.65 16.71
CA GLU A 610 -19.32 23.74 15.73
C GLU A 610 -18.87 22.29 15.97
N VAL A 611 -17.58 22.07 16.19
CA VAL A 611 -17.01 20.74 16.54
C VAL A 611 -17.65 20.21 17.81
N ALA A 612 -17.78 21.05 18.83
CA ALA A 612 -18.41 20.66 20.10
C ALA A 612 -19.88 20.27 19.90
N LEU A 613 -20.67 21.06 19.15
CA LEU A 613 -22.07 20.74 18.88
C LEU A 613 -22.23 19.45 18.05
N ASN A 614 -21.43 19.28 17.01
CA ASN A 614 -21.44 18.06 16.19
C ASN A 614 -21.07 16.82 17.03
N THR A 615 -20.03 16.91 17.85
CA THR A 615 -19.60 15.81 18.73
C THR A 615 -20.66 15.47 19.78
N LEU A 616 -21.28 16.50 20.39
CA LEU A 616 -22.40 16.29 21.33
C LEU A 616 -23.59 15.64 20.63
N GLY A 617 -23.96 16.15 19.44
CA GLY A 617 -25.05 15.58 18.62
C GLY A 617 -24.79 14.11 18.28
N ARG A 618 -23.54 13.79 17.86
CA ARG A 618 -23.08 12.42 17.60
C ARG A 618 -23.24 11.54 18.84
N PHE A 619 -22.69 11.98 19.97
CA PHE A 619 -22.80 11.24 21.23
C PHE A 619 -24.26 10.95 21.62
N LEU A 620 -25.15 11.95 21.53
CA LEU A 620 -26.57 11.79 21.84
C LEU A 620 -27.28 10.83 20.90
N VAL A 621 -27.05 10.95 19.58
CA VAL A 621 -27.65 10.06 18.57
C VAL A 621 -27.20 8.62 18.81
N ASN A 622 -25.91 8.38 18.97
CA ASN A 622 -25.37 7.03 19.15
C ASN A 622 -25.70 6.45 20.53
N SER A 623 -25.78 7.28 21.57
CA SER A 623 -26.18 6.79 22.89
C SER A 623 -27.67 6.45 22.99
N THR A 624 -28.55 7.18 22.29
CA THR A 624 -30.01 6.96 22.35
C THR A 624 -30.47 5.94 21.31
N PHE A 625 -30.27 6.23 20.02
CA PHE A 625 -30.70 5.36 18.93
C PHE A 625 -29.71 4.22 18.68
N GLY A 626 -28.43 4.41 19.01
CA GLY A 626 -27.36 3.43 18.86
C GLY A 626 -27.19 2.50 20.06
N LEU A 627 -28.17 2.39 20.97
CA LEU A 627 -28.15 1.50 22.15
C LEU A 627 -26.89 1.68 23.00
N GLY A 628 -26.64 2.90 23.49
CA GLY A 628 -25.45 3.22 24.31
C GLY A 628 -24.16 3.32 23.51
N GLY A 629 -24.24 3.47 22.17
CA GLY A 629 -23.08 3.62 21.30
C GLY A 629 -22.65 2.34 20.56
N PHE A 630 -23.33 1.20 20.75
CA PHE A 630 -23.02 -0.02 20.01
C PHE A 630 -23.30 0.11 18.52
N PHE A 631 -24.19 1.02 18.11
CA PHE A 631 -24.47 1.30 16.70
C PHE A 631 -24.15 2.75 16.37
N ASP A 632 -23.39 2.96 15.31
CA ASP A 632 -23.06 4.29 14.80
C ASP A 632 -24.12 4.73 13.77
N HIS A 633 -25.11 5.47 14.24
CA HIS A 633 -26.13 6.10 13.41
C HIS A 633 -25.78 7.54 13.00
N ALA A 634 -24.83 8.16 13.69
CA ALA A 634 -24.45 9.55 13.43
C ALA A 634 -23.64 9.69 12.14
N THR A 635 -22.71 8.79 11.85
CA THR A 635 -21.88 8.84 10.64
C THR A 635 -22.71 8.80 9.34
N PRO A 636 -23.70 7.88 9.17
CA PRO A 636 -24.59 7.90 7.99
C PRO A 636 -25.45 9.17 7.89
N LEU A 637 -25.70 9.86 9.01
CA LEU A 637 -26.41 11.14 9.04
C LEU A 637 -25.53 12.36 8.72
N GLY A 638 -24.27 12.12 8.33
CA GLY A 638 -23.32 13.19 7.98
C GLY A 638 -22.61 13.82 9.20
N ILE A 639 -22.61 13.16 10.36
CA ILE A 639 -21.91 13.60 11.57
C ILE A 639 -20.76 12.62 11.87
N PRO A 640 -19.62 12.73 11.15
CA PRO A 640 -18.46 11.87 11.39
C PRO A 640 -17.79 12.20 12.72
N GLN A 641 -17.04 11.23 13.27
CA GLN A 641 -16.28 11.44 14.50
C GLN A 641 -15.16 12.46 14.26
N GLN A 642 -15.02 13.39 15.20
CA GLN A 642 -13.92 14.34 15.27
C GLN A 642 -13.12 14.08 16.54
N THR A 643 -11.80 13.91 16.39
CA THR A 643 -10.93 13.56 17.52
C THR A 643 -10.27 14.81 18.08
N GLU A 644 -10.52 15.07 19.37
CA GLU A 644 -9.89 16.15 20.11
C GLU A 644 -9.33 15.60 21.43
N ASP A 645 -8.16 16.09 21.83
CA ASP A 645 -7.52 15.73 23.09
C ASP A 645 -6.91 16.96 23.78
N PHE A 646 -6.52 16.81 25.05
CA PHE A 646 -5.99 17.92 25.82
C PHE A 646 -4.62 18.40 25.36
N GLY A 647 -3.82 17.54 24.68
CA GLY A 647 -2.58 17.96 24.01
C GLY A 647 -2.85 18.93 22.86
N GLN A 648 -3.92 18.68 22.08
CA GLN A 648 -4.40 19.62 21.05
C GLN A 648 -4.92 20.91 21.71
N THR A 649 -5.65 20.82 22.81
CA THR A 649 -6.11 21.99 23.57
C THR A 649 -4.93 22.85 24.02
N LEU A 650 -3.89 22.28 24.59
CA LEU A 650 -2.67 22.99 24.95
C LEU A 650 -1.98 23.61 23.73
N GLY A 651 -1.92 22.89 22.61
CA GLY A 651 -1.38 23.37 21.34
C GLY A 651 -2.17 24.53 20.74
N HIS A 652 -3.51 24.48 20.82
CA HIS A 652 -4.40 25.57 20.41
C HIS A 652 -4.08 26.88 21.13
N TYR A 653 -3.72 26.82 22.41
CA TYR A 653 -3.29 27.97 23.21
C TYR A 653 -1.80 28.32 23.05
N GLY A 654 -1.10 27.73 22.07
CA GLY A 654 0.26 28.12 21.69
C GLY A 654 1.36 27.36 22.46
N LEU A 655 1.04 26.30 23.24
CA LEU A 655 2.07 25.47 23.85
C LEU A 655 2.72 24.61 22.79
N GLY A 656 4.03 24.77 22.57
CA GLY A 656 4.81 23.96 21.62
C GLY A 656 4.85 22.48 22.00
N PRO A 657 5.25 21.59 21.07
CA PRO A 657 5.26 20.14 21.34
C PRO A 657 6.24 19.72 22.42
N GLY A 658 7.29 20.52 22.69
CA GLY A 658 8.40 20.13 23.53
C GLY A 658 9.26 19.02 22.93
N PRO A 659 10.18 18.43 23.69
CA PRO A 659 10.94 17.25 23.28
C PRO A 659 10.05 16.08 22.86
N TYR A 660 10.47 15.38 21.81
CA TYR A 660 9.83 14.13 21.41
C TYR A 660 10.07 13.04 22.48
N LEU A 661 9.07 12.21 22.69
CA LEU A 661 9.09 11.09 23.63
C LEU A 661 8.48 9.86 22.98
N VAL A 662 9.02 8.69 23.33
CA VAL A 662 8.34 7.42 23.09
C VAL A 662 7.91 6.86 24.43
N LEU A 663 6.59 6.71 24.61
CA LEU A 663 6.04 6.15 25.84
C LEU A 663 6.02 4.62 25.77
N PRO A 664 6.44 3.93 26.84
CA PRO A 664 6.30 2.47 26.90
C PRO A 664 4.83 2.08 26.66
N ILE A 665 4.63 1.12 25.74
CA ILE A 665 3.32 0.58 25.33
C ILE A 665 2.47 1.58 24.49
N PHE A 666 2.48 2.87 24.80
CA PHE A 666 1.62 3.89 24.16
C PHE A 666 2.22 4.48 22.89
N GLY A 667 3.53 4.30 22.65
CA GLY A 667 4.19 4.72 21.41
C GLY A 667 4.57 6.21 21.35
N PRO A 668 4.58 6.81 20.14
CA PRO A 668 5.03 8.17 19.89
C PRO A 668 4.26 9.22 20.68
N SER A 669 4.94 10.22 21.22
CA SER A 669 4.39 11.33 22.00
C SER A 669 5.33 12.54 21.97
N GLY A 670 4.98 13.58 22.70
CA GLY A 670 5.80 14.73 23.08
C GLY A 670 5.48 15.13 24.51
N ILE A 671 6.24 16.04 25.10
CA ILE A 671 5.97 16.51 26.48
C ILE A 671 4.55 17.07 26.59
N ARG A 672 4.15 17.95 25.66
CA ARG A 672 2.79 18.52 25.62
C ARG A 672 1.72 17.43 25.55
N ASP A 673 1.88 16.50 24.60
CA ASP A 673 0.88 15.47 24.31
C ASP A 673 0.82 14.41 25.43
N THR A 674 1.96 14.09 26.04
CA THR A 674 2.02 13.25 27.26
C THR A 674 1.26 13.92 28.43
N THR A 675 1.44 15.22 28.61
CA THR A 675 0.69 16.00 29.61
C THR A 675 -0.81 15.95 29.32
N GLY A 676 -1.18 16.15 28.05
CA GLY A 676 -2.56 16.02 27.59
C GLY A 676 -3.15 14.63 27.87
N PHE A 677 -2.42 13.57 27.58
CA PHE A 677 -2.83 12.19 27.85
C PHE A 677 -3.08 11.92 29.33
N VAL A 678 -2.23 12.46 30.21
CA VAL A 678 -2.42 12.34 31.67
C VAL A 678 -3.68 13.07 32.12
N VAL A 679 -3.93 14.30 31.65
CA VAL A 679 -5.12 15.09 31.98
C VAL A 679 -6.39 14.40 31.47
N ASP A 680 -6.43 13.95 30.21
CA ASP A 680 -7.57 13.23 29.64
C ASP A 680 -7.85 11.91 30.37
N SER A 681 -6.80 11.21 30.81
CA SER A 681 -6.92 9.98 31.58
C SER A 681 -7.49 10.23 32.97
N ALA A 682 -7.05 11.31 33.64
CA ALA A 682 -7.62 11.76 34.90
C ALA A 682 -9.08 12.21 34.74
N ALA A 683 -9.40 12.98 33.71
CA ALA A 683 -10.77 13.40 33.43
C ALA A 683 -11.69 12.19 33.20
N ARG A 684 -11.22 11.17 32.47
CA ARG A 684 -11.96 9.91 32.24
C ARG A 684 -12.33 9.22 33.54
N PHE A 685 -11.44 9.25 34.52
CA PHE A 685 -11.73 8.68 35.82
C PHE A 685 -12.97 9.34 36.44
N PHE A 686 -13.11 10.67 36.36
CA PHE A 686 -14.23 11.41 36.92
C PHE A 686 -15.54 11.29 36.13
N TYR A 687 -15.50 11.38 34.79
CA TYR A 687 -16.73 11.37 33.99
C TYR A 687 -17.23 9.97 33.61
N LEU A 688 -16.38 8.94 33.70
CA LEU A 688 -16.73 7.57 33.29
C LEU A 688 -16.62 6.60 34.46
N PHE A 689 -15.45 6.47 35.09
CA PHE A 689 -15.21 5.41 36.09
C PHE A 689 -16.00 5.64 37.38
N THR A 690 -16.00 6.85 37.89
CA THR A 690 -16.74 7.17 39.12
C THR A 690 -18.25 7.00 38.95
N PRO A 691 -18.92 7.54 37.91
CA PRO A 691 -20.35 7.33 37.69
C PRO A 691 -20.76 5.86 37.49
N MET A 692 -19.86 5.05 36.89
CA MET A 692 -20.09 3.61 36.67
C MET A 692 -19.69 2.72 37.84
N GLY A 693 -19.17 3.29 38.93
CA GLY A 693 -18.66 2.52 40.07
C GLY A 693 -17.42 1.68 39.76
N LEU A 694 -16.69 2.03 38.71
CA LEU A 694 -15.47 1.34 38.27
C LEU A 694 -14.24 1.82 39.05
N ASP A 695 -14.31 2.97 39.69
CA ASP A 695 -13.28 3.54 40.56
C ASP A 695 -12.99 2.70 41.81
N THR A 696 -14.00 2.01 42.31
CA THR A 696 -13.91 1.09 43.44
C THR A 696 -13.88 -0.38 43.05
N ASN A 697 -14.08 -0.68 41.78
CA ASN A 697 -14.09 -2.03 41.22
C ASN A 697 -12.87 -2.27 40.29
N LEU A 698 -11.76 -2.73 40.89
CA LEU A 698 -10.53 -3.00 40.15
C LEU A 698 -10.71 -4.00 39.00
N ALA A 699 -11.53 -5.04 39.17
CA ALA A 699 -11.78 -6.01 38.13
C ALA A 699 -12.53 -5.37 36.94
N GLY A 700 -13.54 -4.54 37.20
CA GLY A 700 -14.30 -3.83 36.17
C GLY A 700 -13.46 -2.80 35.42
N SER A 701 -12.68 -1.99 36.12
CA SER A 701 -11.79 -1.00 35.52
C SER A 701 -10.67 -1.64 34.71
N SER A 702 -10.11 -2.76 35.17
CA SER A 702 -9.11 -3.53 34.43
C SER A 702 -9.70 -4.17 33.19
N ALA A 703 -10.91 -4.76 33.28
CA ALA A 703 -11.60 -5.33 32.12
C ALA A 703 -11.90 -4.27 31.05
N TYR A 704 -12.42 -3.09 31.45
CA TYR A 704 -12.63 -1.97 30.54
C TYR A 704 -11.32 -1.56 29.84
N THR A 705 -10.25 -1.35 30.62
CA THR A 705 -8.97 -0.87 30.09
C THR A 705 -8.37 -1.89 29.13
N LEU A 706 -8.37 -3.18 29.50
CA LEU A 706 -7.84 -4.26 28.65
C LEU A 706 -8.62 -4.37 27.33
N THR A 707 -9.96 -4.40 27.39
CA THR A 707 -10.81 -4.50 26.21
C THR A 707 -10.62 -3.29 25.30
N ASN A 708 -10.62 -2.07 25.85
CA ASN A 708 -10.38 -0.84 25.08
C ASN A 708 -8.98 -0.82 24.44
N SER A 709 -7.94 -1.26 25.16
CA SER A 709 -6.58 -1.32 24.62
C SER A 709 -6.45 -2.36 23.51
N THR A 710 -7.08 -3.53 23.67
CA THR A 710 -7.11 -4.59 22.66
C THR A 710 -7.87 -4.13 21.41
N ASP A 711 -9.04 -3.51 21.56
CA ASP A 711 -9.83 -2.96 20.48
C ASP A 711 -9.06 -1.84 19.74
N THR A 712 -8.45 -0.90 20.47
CA THR A 712 -7.61 0.16 19.90
C THR A 712 -6.46 -0.45 19.10
N ARG A 713 -5.75 -1.47 19.65
CA ARG A 713 -4.65 -2.12 18.93
C ARG A 713 -5.14 -2.91 17.71
N HIS A 714 -6.32 -3.51 17.79
CA HIS A 714 -6.97 -4.19 16.68
C HIS A 714 -7.26 -3.25 15.51
N GLN A 715 -7.66 -2.01 15.77
CA GLN A 715 -7.95 -1.00 14.74
C GLN A 715 -6.68 -0.40 14.11
N VAL A 716 -5.50 -0.52 14.75
CA VAL A 716 -4.24 0.01 14.25
C VAL A 716 -3.56 -1.01 13.36
N SER A 717 -3.45 -0.69 12.06
CA SER A 717 -2.75 -1.54 11.08
C SER A 717 -1.23 -1.48 11.22
N PHE A 718 -0.67 -0.41 11.77
CA PHE A 718 0.77 -0.22 11.94
C PHE A 718 1.39 -1.33 12.81
N ARG A 719 2.54 -1.86 12.37
CA ARG A 719 3.39 -2.77 13.15
C ARG A 719 4.82 -2.24 13.17
N TYR A 720 5.46 -2.33 14.31
CA TYR A 720 6.84 -1.89 14.48
C TYR A 720 7.79 -2.68 13.57
N TYR A 721 8.67 -1.98 12.88
CA TYR A 721 9.65 -2.52 11.94
C TYR A 721 9.05 -3.37 10.79
N GLU A 722 7.77 -3.16 10.49
CA GLU A 722 7.10 -3.81 9.37
C GLU A 722 7.64 -3.30 8.02
N THR A 723 8.01 -2.04 7.96
CA THR A 723 8.63 -1.44 6.78
C THR A 723 10.01 -2.00 6.48
N GLY A 724 10.66 -2.70 7.44
CA GLY A 724 12.04 -3.15 7.36
C GLY A 724 13.07 -2.02 7.26
N SER A 725 12.62 -0.76 7.22
CA SER A 725 13.48 0.41 7.05
C SER A 725 14.35 0.67 8.28
N PRO A 726 15.66 0.94 8.13
CA PRO A 726 16.51 1.39 9.23
C PRO A 726 16.09 2.76 9.78
N PHE A 727 15.36 3.52 9.00
CA PHE A 727 14.90 4.87 9.33
C PHE A 727 13.46 4.92 9.84
N GLU A 728 12.84 3.77 10.17
CA GLU A 728 11.44 3.72 10.58
C GLU A 728 11.17 4.59 11.81
N TYR A 729 12.06 4.55 12.81
CA TYR A 729 11.95 5.42 13.98
C TYR A 729 11.90 6.90 13.61
N ASP A 730 12.81 7.34 12.73
CA ASP A 730 12.92 8.74 12.30
C ASP A 730 11.68 9.18 11.50
N LEU A 731 11.19 8.30 10.62
CA LEU A 731 9.97 8.53 9.84
C LEU A 731 8.72 8.58 10.73
N VAL A 732 8.59 7.68 11.70
CA VAL A 732 7.47 7.68 12.64
C VAL A 732 7.49 8.94 13.51
N ARG A 733 8.67 9.36 13.98
CA ARG A 733 8.85 10.62 14.72
C ARG A 733 8.41 11.82 13.90
N LEU A 734 8.84 11.92 12.64
CA LEU A 734 8.42 12.97 11.71
C LEU A 734 6.91 12.97 11.48
N LEU A 735 6.34 11.82 11.09
CA LEU A 735 4.92 11.68 10.76
C LEU A 735 4.03 12.00 11.98
N TYR A 736 4.40 11.51 13.16
CA TYR A 736 3.70 11.84 14.40
C TYR A 736 3.68 13.35 14.65
N THR A 737 4.84 14.00 14.62
CA THR A 737 4.97 15.43 14.89
C THR A 737 4.14 16.24 13.89
N LYS A 738 4.24 15.93 12.59
CA LYS A 738 3.50 16.61 11.55
C LYS A 738 1.99 16.39 11.64
N LYS A 739 1.57 15.16 11.94
CA LYS A 739 0.15 14.88 12.20
C LYS A 739 -0.39 15.72 13.36
N ARG A 740 0.35 15.81 14.47
CA ARG A 740 -0.07 16.64 15.62
C ARG A 740 -0.17 18.12 15.28
N GLU A 741 0.76 18.65 14.48
CA GLU A 741 0.67 20.03 13.97
C GLU A 741 -0.63 20.24 13.17
N LEU A 742 -0.99 19.29 12.32
CA LEU A 742 -2.21 19.34 11.52
C LEU A 742 -3.48 19.23 12.37
N ASP A 743 -3.50 18.31 13.33
CA ASP A 743 -4.65 18.10 14.23
C ASP A 743 -4.94 19.36 15.07
N ILE A 744 -3.91 20.10 15.47
CA ILE A 744 -4.06 21.37 16.21
C ILE A 744 -4.54 22.50 15.28
N ALA A 745 -4.10 22.52 14.03
CA ALA A 745 -4.47 23.55 13.06
C ALA A 745 -5.88 23.35 12.48
N LYS A 746 -6.46 22.18 12.61
CA LYS A 746 -7.83 21.82 12.22
C LYS A 746 -8.85 22.35 13.23
#